data_538d031855224d97c013784080788361
#
_entry.id   538d031855224d97c013784080788361
#
_cell.length_a   1.000
_cell.length_b   1.000
_cell.length_c   1.000
_cell.angle_alpha   90.00
_cell.angle_beta   90.00
_cell.angle_gamma   90.00
#
_symmetry.space_group_name_H-M   'P 1'
#
loop_
_entity.id
_entity.type
_entity.pdbx_description
1 polymer ?
#
loop_
_entity_poly.entity_id
_entity_poly.type
_entity_poly.pdbx_seq_one_letter_code
_entity_poly.pdbx_strand_id
1 'polypeptide(L)'
;MKKIKNVLLVALFFVAATVLGQIQLTGKVVDEMGEPLPGAGLIVKGTANGTATDFDGNFKLSAKSKSGVVVVSFIGYVNQKIAYTASKGNLGTIKLAPSNVLNEIVITATSFAVGRKTPVAVSTLKAADIQAKLGTQEFPEVLKSTPGVYVTKTGGGYGDSRINLRGFASANVAVMINGVPINDMESGKVYWSNWAGLSDVTAAMQVQRGLGASKVAVPSIGGTINIITKSTDVKKGGSINSSVANDGYLKYGMTLSTGLTDNGLAVTASLNKMSGDGYVDGTQFKGFNYFLNISKRINAKHKVSFTGFGAKQEHGQRYNRKSIKFNRNTEQGGRRFNPDWGYRNGKIENSSYNFYHKPQLSLNHDWTISEKAFVTTALYASVASGGGRRTQGDAFSASQLDNYRLGGVDQPIGYDKIVQENIANGVNGASNVFTSSMNDHKWYGVLSTLKYDIDEEFTFSGGLDARYYVGSHYYEVNDLLGGDYWLNNNKALKVGDRFSKDYDGYVKRNGMFTQLEYSNGDLSAFFSSSVSNTNYSKEDNMYGLGMSDNYNFIGFGNKGGVNYNIDEKHNVFGNIGYLSNAPFMNAVFTNSRNNDFNKEAVNEKVFSAELGYGFKSEIFSANLNVYRTSWLDKSVTSSIVDTDTDERLYGNFTGLDALHQGVEFDFVYKVTDKLKLTGMASLGDWTWQSDIKGIIENELGDQRYEKEINAKGLKVNDAAQTTYAAGLSYEPIKKTKFFVDYNYAGDIYSKLNISESTDRQDSWKMPNYHLFDLGFRHGFKIGDFNATLNGKLNNILDTEYISDAFDGSKHTAQDATVYYGAGRTFSLGLKVKF
;
A
#
# COMPACT_ATOMS: atom_id res chain seq x y z
N MET A 1 -60.59 -27.28 -42.17
CA MET A 1 -59.20 -27.72 -41.92
C MET A 1 -58.17 -27.24 -42.99
N LYS A 2 -58.52 -27.05 -44.27
CA LYS A 2 -57.58 -26.50 -45.29
C LYS A 2 -57.20 -25.00 -45.13
N LYS A 3 -58.08 -24.18 -44.57
CA LYS A 3 -57.77 -22.75 -44.37
C LYS A 3 -56.84 -22.43 -43.21
N ILE A 4 -56.79 -23.29 -42.15
CA ILE A 4 -55.90 -23.13 -40.98
C ILE A 4 -54.44 -23.56 -41.37
N LYS A 5 -54.28 -24.51 -42.24
CA LYS A 5 -52.96 -24.93 -42.73
C LYS A 5 -52.23 -23.87 -43.52
N ASN A 6 -52.93 -23.07 -44.30
CA ASN A 6 -52.34 -21.99 -45.09
C ASN A 6 -52.03 -20.77 -44.23
N VAL A 7 -52.75 -20.49 -43.17
CA VAL A 7 -52.46 -19.40 -42.21
C VAL A 7 -51.22 -19.79 -41.35
N LEU A 8 -51.06 -21.05 -40.96
CA LEU A 8 -49.87 -21.55 -40.26
C LEU A 8 -48.63 -21.56 -41.16
N LEU A 9 -48.77 -21.85 -42.48
CA LEU A 9 -47.65 -21.79 -43.45
C LEU A 9 -47.19 -20.35 -43.70
N VAL A 10 -48.12 -19.40 -43.77
CA VAL A 10 -47.78 -17.95 -43.92
C VAL A 10 -47.21 -17.40 -42.60
N ALA A 11 -47.68 -17.83 -41.42
CA ALA A 11 -47.09 -17.45 -40.15
C ALA A 11 -45.67 -18.07 -39.95
N LEU A 12 -45.42 -19.30 -40.44
CA LEU A 12 -44.07 -19.87 -40.48
C LEU A 12 -43.13 -19.19 -41.41
N PHE A 13 -43.62 -18.64 -42.53
CA PHE A 13 -42.81 -17.87 -43.51
C PHE A 13 -42.42 -16.48 -42.93
N PHE A 14 -43.27 -15.85 -42.11
CA PHE A 14 -42.94 -14.58 -41.43
C PHE A 14 -42.00 -14.76 -40.24
N VAL A 15 -41.91 -15.93 -39.58
CA VAL A 15 -40.92 -16.25 -38.56
C VAL A 15 -39.56 -16.60 -39.14
N ALA A 16 -39.51 -17.11 -40.38
CA ALA A 16 -38.26 -17.44 -41.07
C ALA A 16 -37.53 -16.20 -41.68
N ALA A 17 -38.19 -15.02 -41.75
CA ALA A 17 -37.66 -13.84 -42.37
C ALA A 17 -36.85 -12.90 -41.43
N THR A 18 -36.61 -13.26 -40.19
CA THR A 18 -35.85 -12.46 -39.22
C THR A 18 -34.51 -13.12 -38.85
N VAL A 19 -33.86 -13.81 -39.75
CA VAL A 19 -32.42 -14.04 -39.64
C VAL A 19 -31.72 -12.73 -40.01
N LEU A 20 -31.64 -11.82 -39.04
CA LEU A 20 -30.77 -10.65 -39.13
C LEU A 20 -29.33 -11.15 -39.27
N GLY A 21 -28.75 -11.07 -40.45
CA GLY A 21 -27.37 -11.43 -40.69
C GLY A 21 -26.44 -10.68 -39.72
N GLN A 22 -25.85 -11.38 -38.77
CA GLN A 22 -24.81 -10.84 -37.92
C GLN A 22 -23.57 -10.61 -38.74
N ILE A 23 -22.97 -9.39 -38.60
CA ILE A 23 -21.70 -9.05 -39.22
C ILE A 23 -20.58 -9.51 -38.29
N GLN A 24 -19.65 -10.31 -38.78
CA GLN A 24 -18.46 -10.68 -38.04
C GLN A 24 -17.39 -9.62 -38.26
N LEU A 25 -17.07 -8.89 -37.16
CA LEU A 25 -15.99 -7.93 -37.13
C LEU A 25 -14.70 -8.65 -36.70
N THR A 26 -13.63 -8.43 -37.42
CA THR A 26 -12.30 -8.99 -37.14
C THR A 26 -11.24 -7.91 -37.23
N GLY A 27 -10.09 -8.15 -36.62
CA GLY A 27 -8.94 -7.23 -36.66
C GLY A 27 -7.91 -7.58 -35.62
N LYS A 28 -6.92 -6.74 -35.47
CA LYS A 28 -5.84 -6.87 -34.52
C LYS A 28 -5.65 -5.57 -33.75
N VAL A 29 -5.46 -5.64 -32.41
CA VAL A 29 -5.15 -4.48 -31.58
C VAL A 29 -3.70 -4.55 -31.15
N VAL A 30 -2.95 -3.46 -31.32
CA VAL A 30 -1.53 -3.35 -31.00
C VAL A 30 -1.27 -2.05 -30.25
N ASP A 31 -0.14 -1.98 -29.55
CA ASP A 31 0.36 -0.75 -28.93
C ASP A 31 1.04 0.18 -29.94
N GLU A 32 1.59 1.30 -29.47
CA GLU A 32 2.33 2.28 -30.27
C GLU A 32 3.61 1.71 -30.91
N MET A 33 4.09 0.58 -30.40
CA MET A 33 5.29 -0.10 -30.92
C MET A 33 4.94 -1.26 -31.88
N GLY A 34 3.63 -1.51 -32.12
CA GLY A 34 3.15 -2.61 -32.95
C GLY A 34 3.08 -3.96 -32.21
N GLU A 35 3.31 -3.96 -30.87
CA GLU A 35 3.16 -5.16 -30.07
C GLU A 35 1.68 -5.48 -29.85
N PRO A 36 1.30 -6.75 -29.94
CA PRO A 36 -0.07 -7.17 -29.67
C PRO A 36 -0.51 -6.73 -28.26
N LEU A 37 -1.71 -6.19 -28.15
CA LEU A 37 -2.37 -5.89 -26.90
C LEU A 37 -3.37 -6.98 -26.54
N PRO A 38 -2.95 -8.02 -25.85
CA PRO A 38 -3.81 -9.12 -25.41
C PRO A 38 -4.77 -8.66 -24.31
N GLY A 39 -6.08 -8.96 -24.48
CA GLY A 39 -7.11 -8.57 -23.52
C GLY A 39 -7.64 -7.16 -23.75
N ALA A 40 -7.31 -6.51 -24.86
CA ALA A 40 -7.95 -5.27 -25.24
C ALA A 40 -9.47 -5.52 -25.43
N GLY A 41 -10.28 -4.76 -24.70
CA GLY A 41 -11.75 -4.86 -24.78
C GLY A 41 -12.27 -4.18 -26.03
N LEU A 42 -13.22 -4.82 -26.71
CA LEU A 42 -13.93 -4.25 -27.86
C LEU A 42 -15.42 -4.35 -27.58
N ILE A 43 -16.14 -3.23 -27.62
CA ILE A 43 -17.58 -3.17 -27.37
C ILE A 43 -18.25 -2.39 -28.51
N VAL A 44 -19.33 -2.89 -29.03
CA VAL A 44 -20.19 -2.14 -29.97
C VAL A 44 -20.91 -1.06 -29.17
N LYS A 45 -20.63 0.22 -29.49
CA LYS A 45 -21.17 1.40 -28.79
C LYS A 45 -22.70 1.31 -28.65
N GLY A 46 -23.22 1.57 -27.45
CA GLY A 46 -24.64 1.50 -27.14
C GLY A 46 -25.20 0.07 -26.95
N THR A 47 -24.36 -0.96 -26.88
CA THR A 47 -24.77 -2.34 -26.68
C THR A 47 -23.91 -3.03 -25.62
N ALA A 48 -24.40 -4.15 -25.08
CA ALA A 48 -23.60 -5.04 -24.20
C ALA A 48 -22.73 -6.03 -25.01
N ASN A 49 -22.70 -5.91 -26.33
CA ASN A 49 -22.01 -6.85 -27.21
C ASN A 49 -20.54 -6.48 -27.33
N GLY A 50 -19.67 -7.31 -26.80
CA GLY A 50 -18.21 -7.09 -26.77
C GLY A 50 -17.42 -8.38 -26.78
N THR A 51 -16.13 -8.23 -27.07
CA THR A 51 -15.12 -9.30 -27.07
C THR A 51 -13.79 -8.74 -26.52
N ALA A 52 -12.82 -9.62 -26.30
CA ALA A 52 -11.45 -9.23 -26.01
C ALA A 52 -10.48 -9.83 -27.04
N THR A 53 -9.33 -9.17 -27.24
CA THR A 53 -8.30 -9.67 -28.16
C THR A 53 -7.61 -10.91 -27.60
N ASP A 54 -7.14 -11.81 -28.47
CA ASP A 54 -6.31 -12.98 -28.15
C ASP A 54 -4.83 -12.59 -27.87
N PHE A 55 -3.95 -13.57 -27.69
CA PHE A 55 -2.52 -13.34 -27.35
C PHE A 55 -1.74 -12.61 -28.43
N ASP A 56 -2.18 -12.76 -29.67
CA ASP A 56 -1.60 -12.09 -30.83
C ASP A 56 -2.30 -10.76 -31.12
N GLY A 57 -3.20 -10.31 -30.22
CA GLY A 57 -3.96 -9.09 -30.35
C GLY A 57 -5.16 -9.20 -31.31
N ASN A 58 -5.47 -10.38 -31.89
CA ASN A 58 -6.58 -10.54 -32.81
C ASN A 58 -7.92 -10.63 -32.05
N PHE A 59 -9.01 -10.23 -32.72
CA PHE A 59 -10.36 -10.32 -32.17
C PHE A 59 -11.35 -10.79 -33.24
N LYS A 60 -12.47 -11.37 -32.75
CA LYS A 60 -13.68 -11.63 -33.49
C LYS A 60 -14.87 -11.15 -32.67
N LEU A 61 -15.73 -10.32 -33.24
CA LEU A 61 -16.89 -9.72 -32.61
C LEU A 61 -18.10 -9.78 -33.56
N SER A 62 -19.17 -10.40 -33.14
CA SER A 62 -20.41 -10.50 -33.95
C SER A 62 -21.28 -9.29 -33.67
N ALA A 63 -21.52 -8.42 -34.63
CA ALA A 63 -22.38 -7.26 -34.52
C ALA A 63 -23.74 -7.52 -35.14
N LYS A 64 -24.83 -7.14 -34.47
CA LYS A 64 -26.21 -7.29 -34.94
C LYS A 64 -26.64 -6.19 -35.94
N SER A 65 -25.97 -5.02 -35.87
CA SER A 65 -26.27 -3.89 -36.74
C SER A 65 -25.39 -3.91 -37.96
N LYS A 66 -25.94 -3.49 -39.12
CA LYS A 66 -25.19 -3.39 -40.41
C LYS A 66 -24.13 -2.28 -40.43
N SER A 67 -24.18 -1.35 -39.46
CA SER A 67 -23.17 -0.31 -39.26
C SER A 67 -23.18 0.13 -37.81
N GLY A 68 -22.07 0.70 -37.33
CA GLY A 68 -21.94 1.17 -35.95
C GLY A 68 -20.52 1.59 -35.62
N VAL A 69 -20.25 1.75 -34.36
CA VAL A 69 -18.93 2.09 -33.83
C VAL A 69 -18.50 1.04 -32.82
N VAL A 70 -17.31 0.50 -32.98
CA VAL A 70 -16.65 -0.32 -31.97
C VAL A 70 -15.76 0.58 -31.14
N VAL A 71 -15.92 0.56 -29.82
CA VAL A 71 -15.00 1.19 -28.89
C VAL A 71 -13.96 0.15 -28.51
N VAL A 72 -12.70 0.44 -28.78
CA VAL A 72 -11.56 -0.40 -28.45
C VAL A 72 -10.85 0.24 -27.26
N SER A 73 -10.61 -0.53 -26.22
CA SER A 73 -10.03 -0.06 -24.95
C SER A 73 -9.01 -1.06 -24.41
N PHE A 74 -7.96 -0.54 -23.79
CA PHE A 74 -6.99 -1.34 -23.04
C PHE A 74 -6.39 -0.51 -21.90
N ILE A 75 -6.11 -1.15 -20.76
CA ILE A 75 -5.57 -0.46 -19.59
C ILE A 75 -4.25 0.22 -19.94
N GLY A 76 -4.20 1.53 -19.74
CA GLY A 76 -3.02 2.35 -20.03
C GLY A 76 -2.96 2.87 -21.48
N TYR A 77 -4.06 2.78 -22.25
CA TYR A 77 -4.16 3.27 -23.62
C TYR A 77 -5.39 4.14 -23.83
N VAL A 78 -5.31 5.06 -24.80
CA VAL A 78 -6.45 5.91 -25.21
C VAL A 78 -7.48 5.04 -25.93
N ASN A 79 -8.76 5.11 -25.52
CA ASN A 79 -9.84 4.43 -26.23
C ASN A 79 -9.94 4.93 -27.66
N GLN A 80 -10.03 4.01 -28.62
CA GLN A 80 -10.34 4.35 -30.01
C GLN A 80 -11.77 3.97 -30.36
N LYS A 81 -12.39 4.82 -31.18
CA LYS A 81 -13.72 4.61 -31.75
C LYS A 81 -13.55 4.28 -33.23
N ILE A 82 -13.87 3.07 -33.64
CA ILE A 82 -13.71 2.60 -35.03
C ILE A 82 -15.09 2.34 -35.62
N ALA A 83 -15.43 3.10 -36.67
CA ALA A 83 -16.67 2.86 -37.41
C ALA A 83 -16.57 1.59 -38.26
N TYR A 84 -17.63 0.81 -38.31
CA TYR A 84 -17.77 -0.37 -39.17
C TYR A 84 -19.04 -0.31 -40.03
N THR A 85 -19.01 -0.98 -41.16
CA THR A 85 -20.16 -1.18 -42.05
C THR A 85 -20.22 -2.64 -42.49
N ALA A 86 -21.33 -3.08 -43.03
CA ALA A 86 -21.50 -4.44 -43.54
C ALA A 86 -20.45 -4.84 -44.59
N SER A 87 -19.95 -3.89 -45.35
CA SER A 87 -18.92 -4.09 -46.38
C SER A 87 -17.49 -4.05 -45.80
N LYS A 88 -17.32 -3.58 -44.56
CA LYS A 88 -16.01 -3.42 -43.89
C LYS A 88 -16.01 -4.13 -42.52
N GLY A 89 -16.12 -5.46 -42.55
CA GLY A 89 -16.08 -6.29 -41.32
C GLY A 89 -14.66 -6.51 -40.80
N ASN A 90 -13.64 -6.41 -41.64
CA ASN A 90 -12.25 -6.43 -41.18
C ASN A 90 -11.80 -5.00 -40.84
N LEU A 91 -11.55 -4.73 -39.57
CA LEU A 91 -11.15 -3.42 -39.06
C LEU A 91 -9.62 -3.19 -39.12
N GLY A 92 -8.87 -4.15 -39.65
CA GLY A 92 -7.42 -4.06 -39.81
C GLY A 92 -6.67 -4.06 -38.46
N THR A 93 -5.49 -3.45 -38.48
CA THR A 93 -4.67 -3.28 -37.28
C THR A 93 -5.04 -1.95 -36.61
N ILE A 94 -5.57 -2.04 -35.40
CA ILE A 94 -5.96 -0.91 -34.56
C ILE A 94 -4.80 -0.63 -33.60
N LYS A 95 -4.15 0.51 -33.76
CA LYS A 95 -2.99 0.92 -32.96
C LYS A 95 -3.47 1.83 -31.84
N LEU A 96 -3.43 1.37 -30.59
CA LEU A 96 -3.76 2.21 -29.44
C LEU A 96 -2.56 3.05 -29.04
N ALA A 97 -2.78 4.34 -28.85
CA ALA A 97 -1.77 5.24 -28.27
C ALA A 97 -1.71 5.04 -26.75
N PRO A 98 -0.52 5.03 -26.12
CA PRO A 98 -0.44 4.99 -24.69
C PRO A 98 -1.16 6.18 -24.11
N SER A 99 -2.01 5.90 -23.13
CA SER A 99 -2.66 6.93 -22.35
C SER A 99 -1.91 7.04 -21.03
N ASN A 100 -1.57 8.25 -20.62
CA ASN A 100 -1.22 8.52 -19.24
C ASN A 100 -2.48 8.49 -18.34
N VAL A 101 -3.61 8.15 -18.96
CA VAL A 101 -4.93 8.02 -18.37
C VAL A 101 -5.29 6.55 -18.41
N LEU A 102 -5.50 5.94 -17.26
CA LEU A 102 -6.15 4.64 -17.14
C LEU A 102 -7.60 4.80 -17.59
N ASN A 103 -7.92 4.25 -18.75
CA ASN A 103 -9.26 4.37 -19.31
C ASN A 103 -10.31 3.60 -18.51
N GLU A 104 -11.46 4.17 -18.46
CA GLU A 104 -12.74 4.00 -17.81
C GLU A 104 -13.36 2.58 -17.71
N ILE A 105 -12.66 1.50 -18.02
CA ILE A 105 -13.21 0.14 -17.88
C ILE A 105 -13.05 -0.41 -16.45
N VAL A 106 -12.25 0.25 -15.63
CA VAL A 106 -12.18 -0.06 -14.19
C VAL A 106 -13.03 0.95 -13.43
N ILE A 107 -14.32 0.79 -13.52
CA ILE A 107 -15.32 1.67 -12.89
C ILE A 107 -15.30 1.60 -11.34
N THR A 108 -14.63 0.62 -10.75
CA THR A 108 -14.29 0.60 -9.31
C THR A 108 -13.22 1.61 -8.92
N ALA A 109 -12.56 2.25 -9.89
CA ALA A 109 -11.53 3.25 -9.65
C ALA A 109 -12.05 4.66 -9.87
N THR A 110 -13.15 5.05 -9.26
CA THR A 110 -13.60 6.44 -9.20
C THR A 110 -12.56 7.39 -8.58
N SER A 111 -11.51 6.83 -7.98
CA SER A 111 -10.41 7.54 -7.32
C SER A 111 -9.16 7.76 -8.18
N PHE A 112 -9.11 7.27 -9.46
CA PHE A 112 -7.97 7.53 -10.34
C PHE A 112 -8.03 8.93 -10.94
N ALA A 113 -6.92 9.66 -10.82
CA ALA A 113 -6.73 10.93 -11.48
C ALA A 113 -6.39 10.71 -12.97
N VAL A 114 -6.96 11.55 -13.80
CA VAL A 114 -6.77 11.56 -15.26
C VAL A 114 -5.75 12.64 -15.60
N GLY A 115 -4.59 12.27 -16.15
CA GLY A 115 -3.55 13.22 -16.53
C GLY A 115 -4.07 14.28 -17.51
N ARG A 116 -3.66 15.55 -17.29
CA ARG A 116 -4.12 16.74 -18.04
C ARG A 116 -5.62 17.06 -17.95
N LYS A 117 -6.35 16.37 -17.07
CA LYS A 117 -7.77 16.62 -16.79
C LYS A 117 -8.02 16.83 -15.30
N THR A 118 -7.42 15.98 -14.47
CA THR A 118 -7.50 16.11 -13.01
C THR A 118 -6.33 16.99 -12.54
N PRO A 119 -6.57 18.12 -11.87
CA PRO A 119 -5.53 19.07 -11.47
C PRO A 119 -4.79 18.60 -10.20
N VAL A 120 -4.06 17.50 -10.30
CA VAL A 120 -3.26 16.92 -9.21
C VAL A 120 -1.97 16.28 -9.76
N ALA A 121 -0.92 16.31 -8.95
CA ALA A 121 0.32 15.61 -9.25
C ALA A 121 0.11 14.10 -9.13
N VAL A 122 0.34 13.35 -10.22
CA VAL A 122 0.05 11.92 -10.28
C VAL A 122 1.17 11.12 -10.93
N SER A 123 1.44 9.93 -10.39
CA SER A 123 2.36 8.94 -10.98
C SER A 123 1.66 7.58 -11.06
N THR A 124 1.72 6.94 -12.23
CA THR A 124 1.06 5.65 -12.47
C THR A 124 2.10 4.59 -12.86
N LEU A 125 2.06 3.46 -12.17
CA LEU A 125 2.91 2.29 -12.43
C LEU A 125 2.07 1.16 -13.00
N LYS A 126 2.52 0.59 -14.12
CA LYS A 126 1.87 -0.57 -14.76
C LYS A 126 2.36 -1.88 -14.15
N ALA A 127 1.53 -2.93 -14.23
CA ALA A 127 1.88 -4.27 -13.75
C ALA A 127 3.23 -4.80 -14.27
N ALA A 128 3.53 -4.53 -15.55
CA ALA A 128 4.78 -4.97 -16.18
C ALA A 128 6.02 -4.34 -15.54
N ASP A 129 5.96 -3.03 -15.22
CA ASP A 129 7.05 -2.30 -14.58
C ASP A 129 7.20 -2.73 -13.12
N ILE A 130 6.08 -2.92 -12.40
CA ILE A 130 6.08 -3.45 -11.03
C ILE A 130 6.77 -4.82 -10.99
N GLN A 131 6.38 -5.76 -11.85
CA GLN A 131 6.95 -7.11 -11.90
C GLN A 131 8.42 -7.12 -12.33
N ALA A 132 8.83 -6.22 -13.22
CA ALA A 132 10.22 -6.13 -13.68
C ALA A 132 11.16 -5.56 -12.61
N LYS A 133 10.69 -4.59 -11.83
CA LYS A 133 11.51 -3.85 -10.86
C LYS A 133 11.49 -4.45 -9.45
N LEU A 134 10.47 -5.25 -9.11
CA LEU A 134 10.29 -5.70 -7.73
C LEU A 134 11.43 -6.64 -7.26
N GLY A 135 11.75 -7.69 -8.02
CA GLY A 135 12.72 -8.71 -7.57
C GLY A 135 12.28 -9.31 -6.24
N THR A 136 13.18 -9.26 -5.24
CA THR A 136 12.90 -9.62 -3.83
C THR A 136 12.47 -8.43 -2.97
N GLN A 137 12.40 -7.24 -3.56
CA GLN A 137 11.96 -6.05 -2.84
C GLN A 137 10.48 -6.16 -2.46
N GLU A 138 10.11 -5.48 -1.40
CA GLU A 138 8.72 -5.40 -0.98
C GLU A 138 7.92 -4.45 -1.87
N PHE A 139 6.61 -4.65 -1.90
CA PHE A 139 5.73 -3.92 -2.82
C PHE A 139 5.89 -2.39 -2.78
N PRO A 140 6.08 -1.72 -1.62
CA PRO A 140 6.33 -0.28 -1.57
C PRO A 140 7.62 0.17 -2.27
N GLU A 141 8.61 -0.69 -2.34
CA GLU A 141 9.94 -0.30 -2.85
C GLU A 141 9.94 0.01 -4.36
N VAL A 142 8.90 -0.42 -5.11
CA VAL A 142 8.74 -0.02 -6.51
C VAL A 142 8.49 1.49 -6.67
N LEU A 143 8.11 2.18 -5.59
CA LEU A 143 7.82 3.61 -5.57
C LEU A 143 9.04 4.50 -5.34
N LYS A 144 10.24 3.94 -5.11
CA LYS A 144 11.49 4.69 -4.88
C LYS A 144 11.79 5.77 -5.92
N SER A 145 11.36 5.56 -7.17
CA SER A 145 11.56 6.50 -8.28
C SER A 145 10.34 7.41 -8.52
N THR A 146 9.45 7.53 -7.54
CA THR A 146 8.27 8.42 -7.60
C THR A 146 8.60 9.72 -6.86
N PRO A 147 8.41 10.91 -7.45
CA PRO A 147 8.67 12.18 -6.77
C PRO A 147 7.92 12.27 -5.45
N GLY A 148 8.58 12.86 -4.44
CA GLY A 148 8.01 13.04 -3.10
C GLY A 148 7.86 11.76 -2.28
N VAL A 149 8.18 10.59 -2.81
CA VAL A 149 8.12 9.31 -2.10
C VAL A 149 9.49 8.94 -1.55
N TYR A 150 9.56 8.70 -0.25
CA TYR A 150 10.69 8.09 0.42
C TYR A 150 10.29 6.71 0.93
N VAL A 151 11.03 5.68 0.54
CA VAL A 151 10.80 4.30 0.97
C VAL A 151 12.06 3.77 1.63
N THR A 152 11.90 3.22 2.82
CA THR A 152 13.00 2.58 3.56
C THR A 152 12.49 1.31 4.25
N LYS A 153 13.41 0.50 4.77
CA LYS A 153 13.13 -0.63 5.67
C LYS A 153 13.58 -0.26 7.07
N THR A 154 12.72 -0.47 8.07
CA THR A 154 13.10 -0.30 9.46
C THR A 154 14.11 -1.37 9.89
N GLY A 155 13.72 -2.42 10.54
CA GLY A 155 14.60 -3.49 11.02
C GLY A 155 15.33 -4.28 9.92
N GLY A 156 14.90 -4.17 8.66
CA GLY A 156 15.47 -4.91 7.52
C GLY A 156 14.93 -6.32 7.33
N GLY A 157 13.97 -6.72 8.16
CA GLY A 157 13.24 -7.99 8.05
C GLY A 157 12.17 -7.98 6.96
N TYR A 158 11.46 -9.09 6.85
CA TYR A 158 10.33 -9.24 5.93
C TYR A 158 9.15 -8.36 6.38
N GLY A 159 8.60 -7.57 5.45
CA GLY A 159 7.45 -6.70 5.73
C GLY A 159 7.77 -5.38 6.42
N ASP A 160 9.05 -5.06 6.63
CA ASP A 160 9.51 -3.87 7.35
C ASP A 160 9.54 -2.59 6.50
N SER A 161 9.15 -2.66 5.22
CA SER A 161 9.08 -1.47 4.37
C SER A 161 8.09 -0.45 4.89
N ARG A 162 8.49 0.82 4.86
CA ARG A 162 7.61 1.94 5.13
C ARG A 162 7.71 2.99 4.03
N ILE A 163 6.65 3.76 3.89
CA ILE A 163 6.54 4.83 2.90
C ILE A 163 6.28 6.15 3.63
N ASN A 164 6.98 7.17 3.18
CA ASN A 164 6.63 8.56 3.45
C ASN A 164 6.33 9.24 2.11
N LEU A 165 5.34 10.09 2.07
CA LEU A 165 4.96 10.87 0.91
C LEU A 165 4.97 12.35 1.26
N ARG A 166 5.88 13.15 0.69
CA ARG A 166 6.15 14.56 1.05
C ARG A 166 6.40 14.76 2.55
N GLY A 167 7.10 13.82 3.20
CA GLY A 167 7.36 13.80 4.65
C GLY A 167 6.23 13.27 5.51
N PHE A 168 5.03 13.04 4.95
CA PHE A 168 3.93 12.43 5.69
C PHE A 168 4.11 10.92 5.78
N ALA A 169 4.07 10.38 6.98
CA ALA A 169 4.14 8.93 7.21
C ALA A 169 2.93 8.20 6.64
N SER A 170 3.07 6.88 6.40
CA SER A 170 2.03 6.04 5.81
C SER A 170 0.66 6.10 6.52
N ALA A 171 0.61 6.44 7.81
CA ALA A 171 -0.62 6.66 8.54
C ALA A 171 -1.47 7.83 7.98
N ASN A 172 -0.80 8.81 7.37
CA ASN A 172 -1.40 10.01 6.79
C ASN A 172 -1.49 9.95 5.25
N VAL A 173 -1.27 8.78 4.67
CA VAL A 173 -1.39 8.48 3.23
C VAL A 173 -2.46 7.43 3.07
N ALA A 174 -3.54 7.76 2.35
CA ALA A 174 -4.59 6.77 2.10
C ALA A 174 -4.10 5.69 1.14
N VAL A 175 -4.14 4.44 1.56
CA VAL A 175 -3.83 3.29 0.70
C VAL A 175 -5.12 2.53 0.43
N MET A 176 -5.43 2.33 -0.86
CA MET A 176 -6.66 1.67 -1.28
C MET A 176 -6.38 0.50 -2.22
N ILE A 177 -7.13 -0.58 -2.05
CA ILE A 177 -7.16 -1.72 -2.98
C ILE A 177 -8.56 -1.79 -3.58
N ASN A 178 -8.67 -1.62 -4.90
CA ASN A 178 -9.95 -1.57 -5.63
C ASN A 178 -10.93 -0.54 -5.03
N GLY A 179 -10.42 0.60 -4.56
CA GLY A 179 -11.21 1.66 -3.93
C GLY A 179 -11.52 1.46 -2.45
N VAL A 180 -11.25 0.27 -1.88
CA VAL A 180 -11.45 -0.01 -0.45
C VAL A 180 -10.19 0.40 0.32
N PRO A 181 -10.31 1.30 1.31
CA PRO A 181 -9.19 1.69 2.16
C PRO A 181 -8.70 0.52 3.02
N ILE A 182 -7.37 0.44 3.22
CA ILE A 182 -6.73 -0.63 4.00
C ILE A 182 -5.94 -0.14 5.22
N ASN A 183 -5.86 1.18 5.40
CA ASN A 183 -5.26 1.78 6.58
C ASN A 183 -6.01 1.35 7.83
N ASP A 184 -5.28 0.98 8.85
CA ASP A 184 -5.84 0.60 10.15
C ASP A 184 -6.71 1.72 10.74
N MET A 185 -7.84 1.37 11.34
CA MET A 185 -8.84 2.36 11.80
C MET A 185 -8.46 3.05 13.10
N GLU A 186 -7.57 2.46 13.90
CA GLU A 186 -7.13 3.01 15.18
C GLU A 186 -5.88 3.88 15.04
N SER A 187 -4.94 3.47 14.17
CA SER A 187 -3.60 4.06 14.05
C SER A 187 -3.27 4.65 12.68
N GLY A 188 -4.12 4.42 11.66
CA GLY A 188 -3.87 4.80 10.28
C GLY A 188 -2.76 4.01 9.57
N LYS A 189 -2.02 3.16 10.25
CA LYS A 189 -0.83 2.47 9.73
C LYS A 189 -1.18 1.42 8.69
N VAL A 190 -0.26 1.19 7.76
CA VAL A 190 -0.29 0.07 6.82
C VAL A 190 0.93 -0.82 7.06
N TYR A 191 0.70 -2.08 7.42
CA TYR A 191 1.74 -3.08 7.61
C TYR A 191 1.86 -3.93 6.35
N TRP A 192 2.94 -3.72 5.58
CA TRP A 192 3.09 -4.29 4.24
C TRP A 192 3.29 -5.80 4.22
N SER A 193 3.73 -6.40 5.32
CA SER A 193 3.76 -7.86 5.50
C SER A 193 2.39 -8.51 5.30
N ASN A 194 1.30 -7.82 5.66
CA ASN A 194 -0.08 -8.31 5.49
C ASN A 194 -0.56 -8.29 4.03
N TRP A 195 0.20 -7.64 3.13
CA TRP A 195 -0.13 -7.45 1.72
C TRP A 195 0.91 -8.08 0.79
N ALA A 196 1.71 -9.00 1.30
CA ALA A 196 2.65 -9.76 0.50
C ALA A 196 1.92 -10.50 -0.62
N GLY A 197 2.55 -10.58 -1.81
CA GLY A 197 1.93 -11.16 -3.00
C GLY A 197 0.93 -10.26 -3.72
N LEU A 198 0.58 -9.09 -3.19
CA LEU A 198 -0.30 -8.12 -3.86
C LEU A 198 0.24 -7.73 -5.25
N SER A 199 1.57 -7.63 -5.40
CA SER A 199 2.25 -7.38 -6.68
C SER A 199 1.94 -8.39 -7.79
N ASP A 200 1.67 -9.64 -7.44
CA ASP A 200 1.40 -10.71 -8.41
C ASP A 200 0.02 -10.55 -9.07
N VAL A 201 -0.90 -9.92 -8.36
CA VAL A 201 -2.28 -9.71 -8.78
C VAL A 201 -2.60 -8.25 -9.11
N THR A 202 -1.65 -7.33 -8.93
CA THR A 202 -1.81 -5.92 -9.30
C THR A 202 -1.87 -5.75 -10.80
N ALA A 203 -2.84 -5.00 -11.30
CA ALA A 203 -2.97 -4.56 -12.68
C ALA A 203 -2.33 -3.18 -12.89
N ALA A 204 -2.53 -2.27 -11.93
CA ALA A 204 -1.94 -0.94 -11.92
C ALA A 204 -1.87 -0.37 -10.50
N MET A 205 -0.97 0.59 -10.29
CA MET A 205 -0.89 1.39 -9.07
C MET A 205 -0.74 2.86 -9.46
N GLN A 206 -1.49 3.72 -8.76
CA GLN A 206 -1.40 5.16 -8.95
C GLN A 206 -1.12 5.84 -7.62
N VAL A 207 -0.13 6.73 -7.61
CA VAL A 207 0.18 7.62 -6.48
C VAL A 207 -0.30 9.02 -6.84
N GLN A 208 -1.24 9.55 -6.08
CA GLN A 208 -1.67 10.95 -6.12
C GLN A 208 -1.02 11.65 -4.94
N ARG A 209 -0.28 12.71 -5.21
CA ARG A 209 0.46 13.48 -4.20
C ARG A 209 -0.39 14.63 -3.67
N GLY A 210 -0.17 15.04 -2.42
CA GLY A 210 -0.94 16.09 -1.75
C GLY A 210 -2.38 15.69 -1.46
N LEU A 211 -3.29 16.64 -1.38
CA LEU A 211 -4.69 16.38 -1.01
C LEU A 211 -5.45 15.50 -2.01
N GLY A 212 -4.89 15.30 -3.22
CA GLY A 212 -5.45 14.45 -4.26
C GLY A 212 -6.86 14.86 -4.71
N ALA A 213 -7.35 14.20 -5.75
CA ALA A 213 -8.74 14.28 -6.18
C ALA A 213 -9.53 13.03 -5.76
N SER A 214 -9.18 12.44 -4.62
CA SER A 214 -9.84 11.23 -4.12
C SER A 214 -11.32 11.50 -3.87
N LYS A 215 -12.17 10.71 -4.52
CA LYS A 215 -13.64 10.75 -4.42
C LYS A 215 -14.15 9.87 -3.26
N VAL A 216 -13.42 9.81 -2.15
CA VAL A 216 -13.80 9.06 -0.96
C VAL A 216 -13.58 9.90 0.29
N ALA A 217 -14.42 9.73 1.29
CA ALA A 217 -14.32 10.41 2.58
C ALA A 217 -13.19 9.81 3.45
N VAL A 218 -12.01 9.56 2.86
CA VAL A 218 -10.85 9.04 3.58
C VAL A 218 -9.90 10.20 3.87
N PRO A 219 -9.47 10.39 5.12
CA PRO A 219 -8.45 11.37 5.42
C PRO A 219 -7.16 11.00 4.70
N SER A 220 -6.67 11.93 3.89
CA SER A 220 -5.41 11.79 3.18
C SER A 220 -4.72 13.14 3.16
N ILE A 221 -3.66 13.28 3.93
CA ILE A 221 -2.88 14.51 4.05
C ILE A 221 -1.74 14.51 3.03
N GLY A 222 -0.93 13.47 3.04
CA GLY A 222 0.25 13.35 2.18
C GLY A 222 -0.08 12.94 0.76
N GLY A 223 -1.17 12.19 0.55
CA GLY A 223 -1.56 11.68 -0.75
C GLY A 223 -2.30 10.35 -0.69
N THR A 224 -2.58 9.79 -1.86
CA THR A 224 -3.33 8.54 -2.00
C THR A 224 -2.56 7.56 -2.87
N ILE A 225 -2.47 6.31 -2.44
CA ILE A 225 -1.93 5.18 -3.20
C ILE A 225 -3.11 4.27 -3.56
N ASN A 226 -3.46 4.22 -4.84
CA ASN A 226 -4.53 3.39 -5.35
C ASN A 226 -3.95 2.16 -6.06
N ILE A 227 -4.34 0.97 -5.64
CA ILE A 227 -3.92 -0.31 -6.19
C ILE A 227 -5.13 -0.98 -6.82
N ILE A 228 -5.03 -1.30 -8.10
CA ILE A 228 -6.05 -2.04 -8.84
C ILE A 228 -5.57 -3.46 -9.05
N THR A 229 -6.36 -4.42 -8.66
CA THR A 229 -6.08 -5.83 -8.89
C THR A 229 -6.64 -6.31 -10.23
N LYS A 230 -6.13 -7.43 -10.72
CA LYS A 230 -6.65 -8.11 -11.90
C LYS A 230 -8.10 -8.53 -11.67
N SER A 231 -8.95 -8.34 -12.67
CA SER A 231 -10.38 -8.65 -12.62
C SER A 231 -10.84 -9.41 -13.87
N THR A 232 -12.04 -9.12 -14.37
CA THR A 232 -12.66 -9.72 -15.56
C THR A 232 -11.85 -9.61 -16.85
N ASP A 233 -10.86 -8.72 -16.91
CA ASP A 233 -10.04 -8.45 -18.11
C ASP A 233 -8.87 -9.43 -18.27
N VAL A 234 -8.69 -10.36 -17.32
CA VAL A 234 -7.69 -11.42 -17.42
C VAL A 234 -8.15 -12.47 -18.41
N LYS A 235 -7.33 -12.79 -19.39
CA LYS A 235 -7.62 -13.84 -20.39
C LYS A 235 -7.73 -15.23 -19.76
N LYS A 236 -8.45 -16.12 -20.47
CA LYS A 236 -8.40 -17.57 -20.20
C LYS A 236 -6.95 -18.06 -20.31
N GLY A 237 -6.51 -18.80 -19.29
CA GLY A 237 -5.17 -19.36 -19.24
C GLY A 237 -4.62 -19.34 -17.83
N GLY A 238 -3.33 -19.59 -17.72
CA GLY A 238 -2.66 -19.61 -16.43
C GLY A 238 -1.21 -19.16 -16.50
N SER A 239 -0.59 -19.08 -15.34
CA SER A 239 0.85 -18.92 -15.23
C SER A 239 1.38 -19.61 -13.98
N ILE A 240 2.56 -20.19 -14.10
CA ILE A 240 3.37 -20.67 -12.97
C ILE A 240 4.57 -19.73 -12.85
N ASN A 241 4.93 -19.37 -11.64
CA ASN A 241 6.11 -18.57 -11.35
C ASN A 241 6.97 -19.23 -10.28
N SER A 242 8.29 -19.09 -10.42
CA SER A 242 9.26 -19.44 -9.40
C SER A 242 10.36 -18.39 -9.37
N SER A 243 10.84 -18.06 -8.17
CA SER A 243 11.94 -17.11 -7.99
C SER A 243 12.85 -17.54 -6.86
N VAL A 244 14.13 -17.33 -7.05
CA VAL A 244 15.20 -17.57 -6.06
C VAL A 244 16.03 -16.31 -5.87
N ALA A 245 16.61 -16.15 -4.69
CA ALA A 245 17.50 -15.02 -4.39
C ALA A 245 18.46 -15.34 -3.23
N ASN A 246 19.20 -14.33 -2.78
CA ASN A 246 20.03 -14.42 -1.59
C ASN A 246 19.26 -14.95 -0.38
N ASP A 247 20.01 -15.43 0.60
CA ASP A 247 19.53 -15.77 1.94
C ASP A 247 18.36 -16.77 1.91
N GLY A 248 18.50 -17.84 1.10
CA GLY A 248 17.52 -18.92 1.00
C GLY A 248 16.16 -18.51 0.45
N TYR A 249 16.02 -17.30 -0.14
CA TYR A 249 14.74 -16.85 -0.68
C TYR A 249 14.23 -17.77 -1.77
N LEU A 250 13.03 -18.29 -1.57
CA LEU A 250 12.29 -19.11 -2.52
C LEU A 250 10.85 -18.64 -2.59
N LYS A 251 10.38 -18.33 -3.80
CA LYS A 251 8.97 -18.05 -4.07
C LYS A 251 8.50 -18.93 -5.21
N TYR A 252 7.33 -19.51 -5.08
CA TYR A 252 6.65 -20.21 -6.18
C TYR A 252 5.15 -20.01 -6.07
N GLY A 253 4.48 -20.05 -7.21
CA GLY A 253 3.05 -19.85 -7.23
C GLY A 253 2.43 -20.08 -8.59
N MET A 254 1.10 -20.00 -8.59
CA MET A 254 0.27 -20.23 -9.75
C MET A 254 -0.88 -19.21 -9.78
N THR A 255 -1.20 -18.76 -10.99
CA THR A 255 -2.40 -17.96 -11.27
C THR A 255 -3.18 -18.62 -12.39
N LEU A 256 -4.48 -18.79 -12.21
CA LEU A 256 -5.41 -19.35 -13.18
C LEU A 256 -6.55 -18.35 -13.44
N SER A 257 -7.00 -18.29 -14.70
CA SER A 257 -8.17 -17.48 -15.08
C SER A 257 -9.01 -18.20 -16.12
N THR A 258 -10.33 -18.14 -15.95
CA THR A 258 -11.27 -18.62 -16.98
C THR A 258 -11.39 -17.67 -18.16
N GLY A 259 -10.90 -16.42 -18.01
CA GLY A 259 -11.34 -15.32 -18.86
C GLY A 259 -12.81 -15.02 -18.68
N LEU A 260 -13.34 -14.08 -19.45
CA LEU A 260 -14.77 -13.81 -19.53
C LEU A 260 -15.42 -14.89 -20.40
N THR A 261 -16.29 -15.69 -19.83
CA THR A 261 -17.06 -16.72 -20.52
C THR A 261 -18.31 -16.15 -21.21
N ASP A 262 -18.88 -16.87 -22.14
CA ASP A 262 -20.07 -16.44 -22.91
C ASP A 262 -21.27 -16.11 -22.02
N ASN A 263 -21.39 -16.79 -20.88
CA ASN A 263 -22.44 -16.52 -19.90
C ASN A 263 -22.10 -15.36 -18.95
N GLY A 264 -21.02 -14.61 -19.21
CA GLY A 264 -20.63 -13.42 -18.45
C GLY A 264 -19.93 -13.69 -17.11
N LEU A 265 -19.48 -14.92 -16.85
CA LEU A 265 -18.69 -15.29 -15.67
C LEU A 265 -17.19 -15.13 -15.97
N ALA A 266 -16.44 -14.60 -15.01
CA ALA A 266 -14.99 -14.62 -15.01
C ALA A 266 -14.48 -15.00 -13.61
N VAL A 267 -13.52 -15.91 -13.54
CA VAL A 267 -12.89 -16.33 -12.29
C VAL A 267 -11.38 -16.21 -12.45
N THR A 268 -10.71 -15.57 -11.51
CA THR A 268 -9.25 -15.52 -11.40
C THR A 268 -8.83 -15.94 -10.01
N ALA A 269 -7.97 -16.93 -9.91
CA ALA A 269 -7.40 -17.42 -8.65
C ALA A 269 -5.87 -17.38 -8.71
N SER A 270 -5.22 -17.00 -7.62
CA SER A 270 -3.76 -17.04 -7.48
C SER A 270 -3.37 -17.53 -6.10
N LEU A 271 -2.38 -18.40 -6.06
CA LEU A 271 -1.78 -18.94 -4.84
C LEU A 271 -0.26 -18.80 -4.95
N ASN A 272 0.39 -18.28 -3.91
CA ASN A 272 1.84 -18.16 -3.85
C ASN A 272 2.34 -18.55 -2.46
N LYS A 273 3.48 -19.21 -2.40
CA LYS A 273 4.24 -19.45 -1.17
C LYS A 273 5.61 -18.81 -1.30
N MET A 274 6.09 -18.22 -0.23
CA MET A 274 7.43 -17.65 -0.15
C MET A 274 8.06 -17.98 1.19
N SER A 275 9.38 -18.11 1.20
CA SER A 275 10.18 -18.32 2.40
C SER A 275 11.61 -17.85 2.17
N GLY A 276 12.35 -17.65 3.25
CA GLY A 276 13.77 -17.30 3.21
C GLY A 276 14.33 -17.15 4.62
N ASP A 277 15.67 -17.04 4.69
CA ASP A 277 16.38 -16.83 5.96
C ASP A 277 16.40 -15.36 6.37
N GLY A 278 16.12 -14.45 5.40
CA GLY A 278 16.21 -13.01 5.61
C GLY A 278 17.64 -12.49 5.50
N TYR A 279 17.77 -11.22 5.08
CA TYR A 279 19.09 -10.58 4.97
C TYR A 279 19.74 -10.34 6.34
N VAL A 280 18.94 -10.01 7.35
CA VAL A 280 19.37 -9.79 8.74
C VAL A 280 19.31 -11.12 9.48
N ASP A 281 20.29 -11.39 10.34
CA ASP A 281 20.37 -12.65 11.07
C ASP A 281 19.13 -12.89 11.94
N GLY A 282 18.61 -14.12 11.95
CA GLY A 282 17.43 -14.49 12.72
C GLY A 282 16.10 -13.94 12.19
N THR A 283 16.05 -13.40 10.95
CA THR A 283 14.82 -12.87 10.36
C THR A 283 14.19 -13.80 9.33
N GLN A 284 14.23 -15.11 9.59
CA GLN A 284 13.55 -16.10 8.77
C GLN A 284 12.08 -15.76 8.62
N PHE A 285 11.55 -16.03 7.42
CA PHE A 285 10.15 -15.76 7.13
C PHE A 285 9.49 -16.85 6.32
N LYS A 286 8.19 -16.96 6.49
CA LYS A 286 7.29 -17.77 5.67
C LYS A 286 6.03 -16.98 5.38
N GLY A 287 5.57 -17.04 4.12
CA GLY A 287 4.35 -16.38 3.67
C GLY A 287 3.55 -17.28 2.74
N PHE A 288 2.25 -17.28 2.90
CA PHE A 288 1.30 -17.90 1.99
C PHE A 288 0.24 -16.89 1.58
N ASN A 289 0.18 -16.58 0.28
CA ASN A 289 -0.72 -15.57 -0.27
C ASN A 289 -1.75 -16.22 -1.17
N TYR A 290 -2.98 -15.77 -1.07
CA TYR A 290 -4.08 -16.20 -1.93
C TYR A 290 -4.87 -15.00 -2.44
N PHE A 291 -5.39 -15.16 -3.63
CA PHE A 291 -6.29 -14.19 -4.29
C PHE A 291 -7.36 -14.96 -5.04
N LEU A 292 -8.60 -14.52 -4.90
CA LEU A 292 -9.74 -15.02 -5.66
C LEU A 292 -10.59 -13.83 -6.10
N ASN A 293 -10.83 -13.72 -7.40
CA ASN A 293 -11.84 -12.83 -7.95
C ASN A 293 -12.86 -13.63 -8.74
N ILE A 294 -14.12 -13.46 -8.42
CA ILE A 294 -15.26 -14.04 -9.13
C ILE A 294 -16.13 -12.88 -9.58
N SER A 295 -16.28 -12.67 -10.87
CA SER A 295 -17.09 -11.60 -11.44
C SER A 295 -18.15 -12.18 -12.34
N LYS A 296 -19.38 -11.68 -12.22
CA LYS A 296 -20.53 -12.07 -13.01
C LYS A 296 -21.22 -10.85 -13.59
N ARG A 297 -21.28 -10.78 -14.91
CA ARG A 297 -22.16 -9.86 -15.61
C ARG A 297 -23.55 -10.51 -15.63
N ILE A 298 -24.49 -9.99 -14.82
CA ILE A 298 -25.85 -10.51 -14.72
C ILE A 298 -26.62 -10.15 -15.98
N ASN A 299 -26.51 -8.90 -16.41
CA ASN A 299 -27.08 -8.37 -17.65
C ASN A 299 -26.29 -7.11 -18.08
N ALA A 300 -26.84 -6.35 -19.03
CA ALA A 300 -26.21 -5.13 -19.55
C ALA A 300 -26.03 -4.02 -18.48
N LYS A 301 -26.86 -4.04 -17.43
CA LYS A 301 -26.88 -2.99 -16.40
C LYS A 301 -26.21 -3.39 -15.09
N HIS A 302 -26.08 -4.67 -14.81
CA HIS A 302 -25.62 -5.16 -13.51
C HIS A 302 -24.43 -6.11 -13.64
N LYS A 303 -23.37 -5.77 -12.93
CA LYS A 303 -22.18 -6.64 -12.72
C LYS A 303 -21.96 -6.78 -11.21
N VAL A 304 -21.73 -7.99 -10.75
CA VAL A 304 -21.36 -8.30 -9.37
C VAL A 304 -19.99 -8.96 -9.39
N SER A 305 -19.12 -8.57 -8.46
CA SER A 305 -17.81 -9.20 -8.30
C SER A 305 -17.46 -9.41 -6.83
N PHE A 306 -17.01 -10.59 -6.52
CA PHE A 306 -16.42 -10.94 -5.23
C PHE A 306 -14.90 -10.96 -5.38
N THR A 307 -14.19 -10.31 -4.44
CA THR A 307 -12.73 -10.37 -4.36
C THR A 307 -12.32 -10.77 -2.96
N GLY A 308 -11.51 -11.81 -2.84
CA GLY A 308 -10.86 -12.22 -1.60
C GLY A 308 -9.34 -12.18 -1.78
N PHE A 309 -8.64 -11.55 -0.85
CA PHE A 309 -7.18 -11.50 -0.80
C PHE A 309 -6.71 -11.70 0.63
N GLY A 310 -5.61 -12.42 0.81
CA GLY A 310 -4.96 -12.56 2.11
C GLY A 310 -3.52 -13.05 1.99
N ALA A 311 -2.74 -12.69 3.01
CA ALA A 311 -1.35 -13.11 3.17
C ALA A 311 -1.13 -13.55 4.61
N LYS A 312 -1.16 -14.87 4.84
CA LYS A 312 -0.73 -15.42 6.13
C LYS A 312 0.79 -15.41 6.16
N GLN A 313 1.36 -14.76 7.18
CA GLN A 313 2.81 -14.61 7.29
C GLN A 313 3.30 -14.81 8.73
N GLU A 314 4.55 -15.22 8.85
CA GLU A 314 5.32 -15.25 10.07
C GLU A 314 6.78 -14.93 9.77
N HIS A 315 7.42 -14.15 10.64
CA HIS A 315 8.81 -13.76 10.45
C HIS A 315 9.49 -13.32 11.75
N GLY A 316 10.80 -13.57 11.84
CA GLY A 316 11.66 -12.95 12.84
C GLY A 316 11.90 -11.47 12.53
N GLN A 317 12.07 -10.67 13.56
CA GLN A 317 12.31 -9.22 13.44
C GLN A 317 13.65 -8.84 14.06
N ARG A 318 14.20 -7.71 13.67
CA ARG A 318 15.22 -6.97 14.39
C ARG A 318 14.54 -5.76 15.02
N TYR A 319 14.26 -5.86 16.33
CA TYR A 319 13.53 -4.82 17.04
C TYR A 319 14.46 -3.84 17.72
N ASN A 320 15.55 -4.35 18.35
CA ASN A 320 16.50 -3.53 19.08
C ASN A 320 17.58 -2.96 18.14
N ARG A 321 17.84 -1.67 18.27
CA ARG A 321 18.91 -0.97 17.55
C ARG A 321 20.20 -1.01 18.35
N LYS A 322 21.32 -0.87 17.67
CA LYS A 322 22.65 -0.70 18.29
C LYS A 322 23.32 0.57 17.73
N SER A 323 24.29 1.10 18.48
CA SER A 323 25.06 2.26 18.03
C SER A 323 25.87 1.94 16.75
N ILE A 324 26.28 2.97 16.03
CA ILE A 324 27.16 2.83 14.87
C ILE A 324 28.47 2.16 15.28
N LYS A 325 29.06 2.58 16.39
CA LYS A 325 30.32 2.01 16.92
C LYS A 325 30.16 0.50 17.18
N PHE A 326 29.07 0.08 17.78
CA PHE A 326 28.81 -1.34 18.04
C PHE A 326 28.74 -2.13 16.73
N ASN A 327 27.92 -1.69 15.77
CA ASN A 327 27.75 -2.39 14.50
C ASN A 327 29.06 -2.48 13.68
N ARG A 328 29.94 -1.49 13.77
CA ARG A 328 31.23 -1.50 13.08
C ARG A 328 32.29 -2.38 13.73
N ASN A 329 32.21 -2.56 15.05
CA ASN A 329 33.19 -3.34 15.82
C ASN A 329 32.72 -4.77 16.12
N THR A 330 31.55 -5.17 15.69
CA THR A 330 31.05 -6.54 15.88
C THR A 330 31.80 -7.50 14.96
N GLU A 331 32.26 -8.62 15.50
CA GLU A 331 32.84 -9.73 14.74
C GLU A 331 31.79 -10.51 13.95
N GLN A 332 30.55 -10.43 14.39
CA GLN A 332 29.39 -11.11 13.79
C GLN A 332 28.53 -10.14 12.96
N GLY A 333 28.44 -10.41 11.67
CA GLY A 333 27.42 -9.87 10.81
C GLY A 333 27.44 -8.38 10.48
N GLY A 334 28.07 -7.51 11.25
CA GLY A 334 28.08 -6.06 11.04
C GLY A 334 26.67 -5.51 10.75
N ARG A 335 26.39 -5.07 9.53
CA ARG A 335 25.06 -4.58 9.10
C ARG A 335 23.96 -5.66 9.11
N ARG A 336 24.31 -6.95 9.15
CA ARG A 336 23.40 -8.09 9.28
C ARG A 336 23.07 -8.44 10.73
N PHE A 337 23.85 -7.92 11.68
CA PHE A 337 23.70 -8.23 13.10
C PHE A 337 22.28 -7.95 13.60
N ASN A 338 21.78 -8.90 14.38
CA ASN A 338 20.49 -8.80 15.06
C ASN A 338 20.66 -9.14 16.54
N PRO A 339 20.40 -8.23 17.46
CA PRO A 339 20.55 -8.52 18.90
C PRO A 339 19.45 -9.45 19.47
N ASP A 340 18.38 -9.70 18.72
CA ASP A 340 17.14 -10.33 19.21
C ASP A 340 17.06 -11.83 18.90
N TRP A 341 18.06 -12.40 18.20
CA TRP A 341 18.04 -13.80 17.79
C TRP A 341 19.09 -14.65 18.48
N GLY A 342 18.90 -15.97 18.42
CA GLY A 342 19.83 -16.94 18.95
C GLY A 342 19.47 -18.37 18.61
N TYR A 343 19.86 -19.31 19.47
CA TYR A 343 19.62 -20.73 19.30
C TYR A 343 18.90 -21.34 20.48
N ARG A 344 17.93 -22.23 20.17
CA ARG A 344 17.23 -23.09 21.11
C ARG A 344 17.20 -24.50 20.54
N ASN A 345 17.80 -25.47 21.23
CA ASN A 345 17.95 -26.86 20.74
C ASN A 345 18.56 -26.93 19.34
N GLY A 346 19.59 -26.10 19.07
CA GLY A 346 20.25 -26.01 17.77
C GLY A 346 19.43 -25.39 16.63
N LYS A 347 18.20 -24.92 16.91
CA LYS A 347 17.34 -24.23 15.94
C LYS A 347 17.39 -22.73 16.19
N ILE A 348 17.23 -21.97 15.12
CA ILE A 348 17.11 -20.52 15.21
C ILE A 348 15.83 -20.16 15.96
N GLU A 349 15.97 -19.31 16.94
CA GLU A 349 14.91 -18.71 17.76
C GLU A 349 15.09 -17.19 17.75
N ASN A 350 14.00 -16.43 17.78
CA ASN A 350 14.04 -14.97 17.81
C ASN A 350 13.05 -14.47 18.87
N SER A 351 13.54 -13.64 19.79
CA SER A 351 12.71 -13.02 20.85
C SER A 351 11.73 -11.99 20.31
N SER A 352 11.97 -11.48 19.11
CA SER A 352 11.09 -10.57 18.41
C SER A 352 10.56 -11.24 17.14
N TYR A 353 9.36 -11.77 17.19
CA TYR A 353 8.75 -12.56 16.12
C TYR A 353 7.35 -12.07 15.81
N ASN A 354 7.02 -11.86 14.56
CA ASN A 354 5.69 -11.41 14.12
C ASN A 354 4.98 -12.53 13.37
N PHE A 355 3.69 -12.67 13.62
CA PHE A 355 2.80 -13.57 12.89
C PHE A 355 1.45 -12.89 12.72
N TYR A 356 0.93 -12.89 11.49
CA TYR A 356 -0.33 -12.21 11.21
C TYR A 356 -1.05 -12.79 10.00
N HIS A 357 -2.37 -12.77 10.04
CA HIS A 357 -3.23 -13.09 8.91
C HIS A 357 -4.38 -12.08 8.82
N LYS A 358 -4.37 -11.26 7.76
CA LYS A 358 -5.36 -10.21 7.51
C LYS A 358 -6.05 -10.44 6.16
N PRO A 359 -7.09 -11.29 6.08
CA PRO A 359 -7.90 -11.41 4.87
C PRO A 359 -8.71 -10.15 4.63
N GLN A 360 -8.80 -9.76 3.35
CA GLN A 360 -9.67 -8.70 2.86
C GLN A 360 -10.67 -9.32 1.88
N LEU A 361 -11.94 -9.16 2.16
CA LEU A 361 -13.05 -9.63 1.34
C LEU A 361 -13.84 -8.42 0.85
N SER A 362 -14.27 -8.42 -0.41
CA SER A 362 -15.17 -7.41 -0.92
C SER A 362 -16.19 -7.99 -1.90
N LEU A 363 -17.42 -7.53 -1.81
CA LEU A 363 -18.50 -7.79 -2.76
C LEU A 363 -18.89 -6.47 -3.40
N ASN A 364 -18.60 -6.34 -4.69
CA ASN A 364 -18.85 -5.13 -5.43
C ASN A 364 -20.03 -5.32 -6.37
N HIS A 365 -20.92 -4.34 -6.42
CA HIS A 365 -22.01 -4.26 -7.37
C HIS A 365 -21.86 -2.99 -8.20
N ASP A 366 -21.72 -3.15 -9.50
CA ASP A 366 -21.70 -2.09 -10.49
C ASP A 366 -23.07 -2.05 -11.18
N TRP A 367 -23.74 -0.89 -11.10
CA TRP A 367 -25.08 -0.67 -11.65
C TRP A 367 -25.10 0.49 -12.61
N THR A 368 -25.27 0.21 -13.87
CA THR A 368 -25.53 1.20 -14.93
C THR A 368 -27.02 1.50 -14.94
N ILE A 369 -27.45 2.57 -14.28
CA ILE A 369 -28.85 3.00 -14.19
C ILE A 369 -29.31 3.48 -15.58
N SER A 370 -28.51 4.34 -16.22
CA SER A 370 -28.72 4.91 -17.55
C SER A 370 -27.38 5.17 -18.22
N GLU A 371 -27.38 5.74 -19.44
CA GLU A 371 -26.16 6.18 -20.11
C GLU A 371 -25.41 7.28 -19.33
N LYS A 372 -26.12 8.05 -18.50
CA LYS A 372 -25.59 9.16 -17.69
C LYS A 372 -25.35 8.81 -16.23
N ALA A 373 -25.95 7.74 -15.71
CA ALA A 373 -25.96 7.42 -14.29
C ALA A 373 -25.37 6.04 -14.01
N PHE A 374 -24.40 6.01 -13.12
CA PHE A 374 -23.69 4.81 -12.71
C PHE A 374 -23.50 4.79 -11.19
N VAL A 375 -23.77 3.64 -10.56
CA VAL A 375 -23.56 3.42 -9.13
C VAL A 375 -22.63 2.24 -8.93
N THR A 376 -21.60 2.43 -8.12
CA THR A 376 -20.76 1.34 -7.60
C THR A 376 -20.96 1.23 -6.09
N THR A 377 -21.25 0.04 -5.59
CA THR A 377 -21.34 -0.25 -4.16
C THR A 377 -20.40 -1.40 -3.81
N ALA A 378 -19.52 -1.18 -2.85
CA ALA A 378 -18.64 -2.19 -2.28
C ALA A 378 -19.03 -2.47 -0.84
N LEU A 379 -19.40 -3.73 -0.54
CA LEU A 379 -19.45 -4.27 0.81
C LEU A 379 -18.14 -4.97 1.08
N TYR A 380 -17.50 -4.68 2.21
CA TYR A 380 -16.21 -5.30 2.50
C TYR A 380 -16.08 -5.71 3.95
N ALA A 381 -15.24 -6.72 4.18
CA ALA A 381 -14.98 -7.25 5.50
C ALA A 381 -13.51 -7.70 5.62
N SER A 382 -12.96 -7.57 6.82
CA SER A 382 -11.68 -8.15 7.21
C SER A 382 -11.78 -8.68 8.63
N VAL A 383 -11.45 -9.95 8.84
CA VAL A 383 -11.32 -10.55 10.17
C VAL A 383 -9.90 -11.04 10.29
N ALA A 384 -9.12 -10.40 11.12
CA ALA A 384 -7.70 -10.64 11.24
C ALA A 384 -7.31 -11.10 12.64
N SER A 385 -6.27 -11.92 12.70
CA SER A 385 -5.66 -12.36 13.93
C SER A 385 -4.15 -12.45 13.79
N GLY A 386 -3.46 -12.08 14.86
CA GLY A 386 -2.02 -12.20 14.98
C GLY A 386 -1.41 -11.23 15.97
N GLY A 387 -0.10 -11.30 16.10
CA GLY A 387 0.61 -10.50 17.07
C GLY A 387 2.11 -10.49 16.88
N GLY A 388 2.77 -9.89 17.84
CA GLY A 388 4.23 -9.87 17.95
C GLY A 388 4.68 -10.47 19.26
N ARG A 389 5.66 -11.40 19.17
CA ARG A 389 6.32 -11.95 20.36
C ARG A 389 7.00 -10.85 21.16
N ARG A 390 6.97 -10.98 22.47
CA ARG A 390 7.65 -10.17 23.47
C ARG A 390 8.30 -11.09 24.49
N THR A 391 9.21 -10.55 25.25
CA THR A 391 9.90 -11.24 26.34
C THR A 391 9.45 -10.71 27.69
N GLN A 392 9.46 -11.56 28.71
CA GLN A 392 9.24 -11.21 30.10
C GLN A 392 10.27 -11.93 30.93
N GLY A 393 10.78 -11.26 31.97
CA GLY A 393 11.76 -11.79 32.90
C GLY A 393 13.15 -11.17 32.77
N ASP A 394 13.94 -11.29 33.84
CA ASP A 394 15.22 -10.60 34.01
C ASP A 394 16.28 -10.99 32.97
N ALA A 395 16.28 -12.25 32.50
CA ALA A 395 17.20 -12.70 31.46
C ALA A 395 17.10 -11.88 30.16
N PHE A 396 15.99 -11.23 29.94
CA PHE A 396 15.73 -10.40 28.75
C PHE A 396 15.93 -8.89 28.98
N SER A 397 16.26 -8.48 30.19
CA SER A 397 16.55 -7.07 30.48
C SER A 397 17.86 -6.64 29.79
N ALA A 398 17.97 -5.34 29.53
CA ALA A 398 19.14 -4.78 28.86
C ALA A 398 20.44 -5.05 29.62
N SER A 399 20.38 -5.18 30.97
CA SER A 399 21.53 -5.44 31.84
C SER A 399 21.94 -6.91 31.91
N GLN A 400 21.03 -7.85 31.65
CA GLN A 400 21.27 -9.29 31.84
C GLN A 400 21.39 -10.08 30.54
N LEU A 401 20.76 -9.63 29.46
CA LEU A 401 20.67 -10.40 28.21
C LEU A 401 22.04 -10.83 27.66
N ASP A 402 23.06 -9.99 27.82
CA ASP A 402 24.40 -10.31 27.31
C ASP A 402 25.05 -11.51 28.08
N ASN A 403 24.60 -11.84 29.30
CA ASN A 403 25.04 -13.02 30.04
C ASN A 403 24.52 -14.35 29.45
N TYR A 404 23.52 -14.26 28.58
CA TYR A 404 22.90 -15.42 27.92
C TYR A 404 23.37 -15.60 26.48
N ARG A 405 24.32 -14.77 25.97
CA ARG A 405 24.89 -14.93 24.65
C ARG A 405 25.93 -16.05 24.60
N LEU A 406 26.08 -16.65 23.43
CA LEU A 406 27.03 -17.74 23.15
C LEU A 406 28.45 -17.21 22.91
N GLY A 407 28.98 -16.38 23.79
CA GLY A 407 30.29 -15.74 23.65
C GLY A 407 30.25 -14.27 24.05
N GLY A 408 30.61 -13.37 23.14
CA GLY A 408 30.59 -11.92 23.37
C GLY A 408 29.23 -11.28 23.17
N VAL A 409 29.13 -9.98 23.44
CA VAL A 409 27.90 -9.16 23.36
C VAL A 409 27.31 -9.08 21.95
N ASP A 410 28.09 -9.43 20.93
CA ASP A 410 27.73 -9.48 19.52
C ASP A 410 27.37 -10.90 19.04
N GLN A 411 27.33 -11.88 19.96
CA GLN A 411 27.00 -13.28 19.65
C GLN A 411 25.49 -13.56 19.80
N PRO A 412 24.97 -14.62 19.16
CA PRO A 412 23.59 -15.06 19.31
C PRO A 412 23.23 -15.39 20.76
N ILE A 413 21.93 -15.27 21.09
CA ILE A 413 21.41 -15.64 22.40
C ILE A 413 21.37 -17.18 22.51
N GLY A 414 21.86 -17.72 23.62
CA GLY A 414 21.75 -19.14 23.99
C GLY A 414 20.50 -19.38 24.80
N TYR A 415 19.35 -19.54 24.17
CA TYR A 415 18.07 -19.76 24.88
C TYR A 415 18.03 -21.04 25.69
N ASP A 416 18.87 -22.03 25.38
CA ASP A 416 18.94 -23.29 26.15
C ASP A 416 19.34 -23.04 27.59
N LYS A 417 20.17 -22.04 27.88
CA LYS A 417 20.52 -21.65 29.26
C LYS A 417 19.28 -21.13 30.01
N ILE A 418 18.49 -20.27 29.36
CA ILE A 418 17.23 -19.76 29.94
C ILE A 418 16.24 -20.90 30.21
N VAL A 419 16.14 -21.85 29.28
CA VAL A 419 15.29 -23.05 29.45
C VAL A 419 15.73 -23.88 30.63
N GLN A 420 17.05 -24.13 30.80
CA GLN A 420 17.58 -24.89 31.91
C GLN A 420 17.33 -24.21 33.26
N GLU A 421 17.46 -22.89 33.32
CA GLU A 421 17.15 -22.12 34.52
C GLU A 421 15.68 -22.22 34.91
N ASN A 422 14.77 -22.07 33.93
CA ASN A 422 13.33 -22.24 34.16
C ASN A 422 12.98 -23.66 34.65
N ILE A 423 13.60 -24.70 34.09
CA ILE A 423 13.40 -26.08 34.52
C ILE A 423 13.92 -26.25 35.95
N ALA A 424 15.08 -25.69 36.27
CA ALA A 424 15.69 -25.77 37.62
C ALA A 424 14.85 -25.06 38.69
N ASN A 425 14.08 -24.03 38.33
CA ASN A 425 13.16 -23.34 39.24
C ASN A 425 12.02 -24.25 39.74
N GLY A 426 11.68 -25.33 39.04
CA GLY A 426 10.71 -26.34 39.43
C GLY A 426 9.38 -25.75 39.90
N VAL A 427 9.03 -26.00 41.16
CA VAL A 427 7.78 -25.52 41.78
C VAL A 427 7.65 -23.99 41.91
N ASN A 428 8.68 -23.23 41.63
CA ASN A 428 8.61 -21.76 41.63
C ASN A 428 8.13 -21.20 40.24
N GLY A 429 8.02 -22.08 39.27
CA GLY A 429 7.60 -21.70 37.89
C GLY A 429 8.69 -21.04 37.03
N ALA A 430 8.37 -20.71 35.79
CA ALA A 430 9.28 -20.03 34.90
C ALA A 430 9.53 -18.57 35.36
N SER A 431 10.78 -18.13 35.36
CA SER A 431 11.16 -16.74 35.62
C SER A 431 11.24 -15.93 34.31
N ASN A 432 11.50 -16.60 33.19
CA ASN A 432 11.65 -15.97 31.90
C ASN A 432 10.74 -16.66 30.87
N VAL A 433 9.90 -15.91 30.15
CA VAL A 433 8.92 -16.46 29.24
C VAL A 433 8.82 -15.64 27.95
N PHE A 434 8.35 -16.26 26.88
CA PHE A 434 7.85 -15.55 25.74
C PHE A 434 6.35 -15.28 25.91
N THR A 435 5.97 -14.05 25.58
CA THR A 435 4.59 -13.60 25.53
C THR A 435 4.27 -13.07 24.14
N SER A 436 3.02 -12.80 23.84
CA SER A 436 2.60 -12.19 22.59
C SER A 436 1.74 -10.97 22.85
N SER A 437 2.01 -9.88 22.14
CA SER A 437 1.09 -8.74 22.03
C SER A 437 0.18 -8.99 20.84
N MET A 438 -1.04 -9.42 21.13
CA MET A 438 -2.05 -9.75 20.13
C MET A 438 -2.81 -8.51 19.68
N ASN A 439 -3.15 -8.46 18.39
CA ASN A 439 -3.85 -7.37 17.73
C ASN A 439 -4.85 -7.94 16.72
N ASP A 440 -5.89 -8.57 17.22
CA ASP A 440 -6.96 -9.09 16.37
C ASP A 440 -7.91 -7.98 15.93
N HIS A 441 -8.59 -8.14 14.80
CA HIS A 441 -9.64 -7.20 14.45
C HIS A 441 -10.79 -7.80 13.67
N LYS A 442 -11.95 -7.13 13.77
CA LYS A 442 -13.13 -7.31 12.93
C LYS A 442 -13.46 -5.96 12.30
N TRP A 443 -13.45 -5.92 10.98
CA TRP A 443 -13.69 -4.70 10.23
C TRP A 443 -14.73 -4.95 9.15
N TYR A 444 -15.77 -4.13 9.12
CA TYR A 444 -16.86 -4.19 8.14
C TYR A 444 -17.09 -2.78 7.57
N GLY A 445 -17.44 -2.71 6.30
CA GLY A 445 -17.74 -1.42 5.71
C GLY A 445 -18.57 -1.51 4.44
N VAL A 446 -19.19 -0.38 4.13
CA VAL A 446 -19.89 -0.12 2.87
C VAL A 446 -19.43 1.19 2.29
N LEU A 447 -19.08 1.17 1.02
CA LEU A 447 -18.75 2.34 0.22
C LEU A 447 -19.68 2.32 -1.01
N SER A 448 -20.46 3.36 -1.20
CA SER A 448 -21.32 3.51 -2.38
C SER A 448 -21.07 4.85 -3.04
N THR A 449 -20.88 4.86 -4.35
CA THR A 449 -20.61 6.04 -5.14
C THR A 449 -21.53 6.09 -6.35
N LEU A 450 -22.24 7.20 -6.50
CA LEU A 450 -22.98 7.59 -7.69
C LEU A 450 -22.09 8.48 -8.55
N LYS A 451 -21.98 8.18 -9.84
CA LYS A 451 -21.51 9.10 -10.88
C LYS A 451 -22.69 9.46 -11.77
N TYR A 452 -22.89 10.75 -12.02
CA TYR A 452 -23.96 11.26 -12.87
C TYR A 452 -23.40 12.32 -13.84
N ASP A 453 -23.40 12.00 -15.12
CA ASP A 453 -23.02 12.93 -16.19
C ASP A 453 -24.24 13.83 -16.47
N ILE A 454 -24.25 15.05 -15.93
CA ILE A 454 -25.34 16.03 -16.06
C ILE A 454 -25.51 16.36 -17.55
N ASP A 455 -24.39 16.70 -18.19
CA ASP A 455 -24.26 16.95 -19.61
C ASP A 455 -22.87 16.53 -20.12
N GLU A 456 -22.42 17.05 -21.27
CA GLU A 456 -21.11 16.72 -21.85
C GLU A 456 -19.94 17.35 -21.09
N GLU A 457 -20.18 18.44 -20.37
CA GLU A 457 -19.17 19.22 -19.64
C GLU A 457 -19.18 18.96 -18.12
N PHE A 458 -20.34 18.70 -17.53
CA PHE A 458 -20.49 18.56 -16.07
C PHE A 458 -20.74 17.11 -15.67
N THR A 459 -19.93 16.65 -14.71
CA THR A 459 -20.10 15.36 -14.03
C THR A 459 -20.24 15.58 -12.52
N PHE A 460 -21.31 15.07 -11.93
CA PHE A 460 -21.51 14.99 -10.49
C PHE A 460 -21.07 13.61 -9.99
N SER A 461 -20.40 13.57 -8.86
CA SER A 461 -20.13 12.35 -8.10
C SER A 461 -20.51 12.57 -6.64
N GLY A 462 -21.12 11.57 -6.01
CA GLY A 462 -21.45 11.64 -4.60
C GLY A 462 -21.51 10.25 -3.99
N GLY A 463 -21.20 10.12 -2.72
CA GLY A 463 -21.20 8.81 -2.10
C GLY A 463 -21.23 8.81 -0.59
N LEU A 464 -21.37 7.60 -0.06
CA LEU A 464 -21.45 7.28 1.36
C LEU A 464 -20.35 6.28 1.69
N ASP A 465 -19.76 6.45 2.87
CA ASP A 465 -18.73 5.57 3.44
C ASP A 465 -19.08 5.30 4.90
N ALA A 466 -19.43 4.07 5.22
CA ALA A 466 -19.72 3.66 6.59
C ALA A 466 -18.84 2.46 6.98
N ARG A 467 -18.22 2.55 8.16
CA ARG A 467 -17.27 1.57 8.67
C ARG A 467 -17.51 1.28 10.14
N TYR A 468 -17.39 0.02 10.47
CA TYR A 468 -17.40 -0.49 11.83
C TYR A 468 -16.17 -1.37 12.05
N TYR A 469 -15.40 -1.03 13.06
CA TYR A 469 -14.15 -1.71 13.41
C TYR A 469 -14.12 -2.03 14.90
N VAL A 470 -13.64 -3.22 15.22
CA VAL A 470 -13.31 -3.65 16.58
C VAL A 470 -11.90 -4.20 16.54
N GLY A 471 -11.01 -3.59 17.31
CA GLY A 471 -9.63 -4.08 17.54
C GLY A 471 -9.52 -4.69 18.92
N SER A 472 -9.15 -5.97 19.00
CA SER A 472 -8.94 -6.65 20.27
C SER A 472 -7.44 -6.69 20.57
N HIS A 473 -7.06 -6.11 21.69
CA HIS A 473 -5.66 -5.93 22.09
C HIS A 473 -5.42 -6.59 23.44
N TYR A 474 -4.60 -7.65 23.45
CA TYR A 474 -4.30 -8.36 24.68
C TYR A 474 -2.86 -8.90 24.69
N TYR A 475 -2.36 -9.16 25.89
CA TYR A 475 -1.13 -9.93 26.09
C TYR A 475 -1.50 -11.35 26.48
N GLU A 476 -0.79 -12.32 25.92
CA GLU A 476 -0.92 -13.73 26.28
C GLU A 476 0.46 -14.39 26.46
N VAL A 477 0.52 -15.42 27.28
CA VAL A 477 1.70 -16.26 27.43
C VAL A 477 1.86 -17.11 26.17
N ASN A 478 3.00 -16.99 25.49
CA ASN A 478 3.27 -17.68 24.23
C ASN A 478 4.08 -18.98 24.42
N ASP A 479 5.12 -18.94 25.28
CA ASP A 479 6.01 -20.09 25.56
C ASP A 479 6.63 -19.91 26.95
N LEU A 480 6.55 -20.94 27.77
CA LEU A 480 7.09 -20.94 29.15
C LEU A 480 8.59 -21.26 29.21
N LEU A 481 9.24 -21.46 28.05
CA LEU A 481 10.67 -21.77 27.97
C LEU A 481 11.10 -22.89 28.91
N GLY A 482 10.34 -23.98 28.94
CA GLY A 482 10.65 -25.17 29.74
C GLY A 482 10.05 -25.22 31.16
N GLY A 483 9.39 -24.17 31.62
CA GLY A 483 8.68 -24.17 32.91
C GLY A 483 7.25 -24.71 32.78
N ASP A 484 6.62 -25.07 33.89
CA ASP A 484 5.25 -25.58 33.96
C ASP A 484 4.20 -24.46 33.96
N TYR A 485 4.55 -23.30 34.51
CA TYR A 485 3.74 -22.08 34.57
C TYR A 485 4.65 -20.86 34.81
N TRP A 486 4.09 -19.68 34.58
CA TRP A 486 4.74 -18.40 34.94
C TRP A 486 3.96 -17.70 36.05
N LEU A 487 4.64 -17.37 37.15
CA LEU A 487 4.02 -16.64 38.24
C LEU A 487 4.03 -15.13 37.94
N ASN A 488 2.85 -14.57 37.70
CA ASN A 488 2.68 -13.14 37.48
C ASN A 488 1.58 -12.60 38.39
N ASN A 489 1.90 -11.61 39.23
CA ASN A 489 0.98 -11.03 40.22
C ASN A 489 0.25 -12.13 41.07
N ASN A 490 0.98 -13.11 41.59
CA ASN A 490 0.47 -14.25 42.37
C ASN A 490 -0.50 -15.18 41.58
N LYS A 491 -0.57 -15.08 40.24
CA LYS A 491 -1.33 -16.01 39.40
C LYS A 491 -0.36 -16.92 38.63
N ALA A 492 -0.60 -18.22 38.69
CA ALA A 492 0.14 -19.20 37.88
C ALA A 492 -0.43 -19.25 36.47
N LEU A 493 0.23 -18.57 35.52
CA LEU A 493 -0.21 -18.45 34.14
C LEU A 493 0.40 -19.55 33.29
N LYS A 494 -0.40 -20.10 32.36
CA LYS A 494 -0.01 -21.11 31.36
C LYS A 494 -0.06 -20.51 29.96
N VAL A 495 0.47 -21.24 28.99
CA VAL A 495 0.39 -20.84 27.55
C VAL A 495 -1.07 -20.59 27.13
N GLY A 496 -1.33 -19.45 26.57
CA GLY A 496 -2.66 -18.96 26.15
C GLY A 496 -3.38 -18.10 27.21
N ASP A 497 -2.88 -18.04 28.45
CA ASP A 497 -3.49 -17.18 29.49
C ASP A 497 -3.17 -15.70 29.21
N ARG A 498 -4.20 -14.85 29.36
CA ARG A 498 -4.09 -13.40 29.20
C ARG A 498 -3.65 -12.73 30.50
N PHE A 499 -2.87 -11.67 30.35
CA PHE A 499 -2.35 -10.90 31.46
C PHE A 499 -2.12 -9.44 31.13
N SER A 500 -2.12 -8.57 32.12
CA SER A 500 -1.66 -7.17 32.06
C SER A 500 -2.39 -6.24 31.11
N LYS A 501 -2.91 -6.75 30.00
CA LYS A 501 -3.63 -5.98 28.97
C LYS A 501 -4.67 -6.86 28.29
N ASP A 502 -5.93 -6.41 28.31
CA ASP A 502 -7.01 -7.01 27.52
C ASP A 502 -8.14 -5.99 27.35
N TYR A 503 -8.28 -5.46 26.12
CA TYR A 503 -9.35 -4.52 25.79
C TYR A 503 -9.76 -4.60 24.34
N ASP A 504 -10.99 -4.17 24.05
CA ASP A 504 -11.52 -3.97 22.72
C ASP A 504 -11.66 -2.47 22.40
N GLY A 505 -11.07 -2.04 21.30
CA GLY A 505 -11.22 -0.70 20.74
C GLY A 505 -12.28 -0.67 19.65
N TYR A 506 -13.26 0.21 19.76
CA TYR A 506 -14.34 0.36 18.78
C TYR A 506 -14.19 1.66 18.01
N VAL A 507 -14.16 1.55 16.68
CA VAL A 507 -14.16 2.72 15.79
C VAL A 507 -15.34 2.63 14.84
N LYS A 508 -16.26 3.61 14.90
CA LYS A 508 -17.37 3.76 13.97
C LYS A 508 -17.13 5.03 13.16
N ARG A 509 -17.10 4.92 11.84
CA ARG A 509 -16.95 6.07 10.95
C ARG A 509 -18.06 6.08 9.92
N ASN A 510 -18.74 7.21 9.81
CA ASN A 510 -19.72 7.48 8.79
C ASN A 510 -19.32 8.74 8.04
N GLY A 511 -19.29 8.69 6.73
CA GLY A 511 -18.90 9.82 5.90
C GLY A 511 -19.77 9.94 4.65
N MET A 512 -19.86 11.15 4.17
CA MET A 512 -20.49 11.47 2.89
C MET A 512 -19.55 12.41 2.13
N PHE A 513 -19.54 12.30 0.81
CA PHE A 513 -18.75 13.17 -0.05
C PHE A 513 -19.51 13.52 -1.31
N THR A 514 -19.19 14.67 -1.87
CA THR A 514 -19.71 15.13 -3.16
C THR A 514 -18.59 15.75 -3.96
N GLN A 515 -18.66 15.67 -5.28
CA GLN A 515 -17.74 16.33 -6.20
C GLN A 515 -18.48 16.74 -7.46
N LEU A 516 -18.29 17.99 -7.88
CA LEU A 516 -18.69 18.48 -9.19
C LEU A 516 -17.43 18.68 -10.03
N GLU A 517 -17.43 18.12 -11.23
CA GLU A 517 -16.36 18.24 -12.21
C GLU A 517 -16.89 18.97 -13.44
N TYR A 518 -16.10 19.91 -13.96
CA TYR A 518 -16.30 20.60 -15.23
C TYR A 518 -15.16 20.24 -16.19
N SER A 519 -15.46 20.02 -17.47
CA SER A 519 -14.43 19.78 -18.50
C SER A 519 -14.97 20.07 -19.88
N ASN A 520 -14.37 21.03 -20.56
CA ASN A 520 -14.69 21.38 -21.96
C ASN A 520 -13.54 21.10 -22.94
N GLY A 521 -12.62 20.21 -22.61
CA GLY A 521 -11.45 19.88 -23.44
C GLY A 521 -10.20 20.63 -23.01
N ASP A 522 -10.18 21.95 -23.01
CA ASP A 522 -9.01 22.76 -22.63
C ASP A 522 -9.01 23.07 -21.14
N LEU A 523 -10.16 23.41 -20.59
CA LEU A 523 -10.32 23.73 -19.17
C LEU A 523 -11.00 22.58 -18.44
N SER A 524 -10.44 22.16 -17.31
CA SER A 524 -11.06 21.24 -16.37
C SER A 524 -10.99 21.83 -14.97
N ALA A 525 -12.05 21.65 -14.21
CA ALA A 525 -12.11 22.09 -12.81
C ALA A 525 -12.86 21.06 -11.98
N PHE A 526 -12.58 21.01 -10.69
CA PHE A 526 -13.41 20.27 -9.75
C PHE A 526 -13.57 21.05 -8.44
N PHE A 527 -14.68 20.79 -7.78
CA PHE A 527 -14.90 21.13 -6.38
C PHE A 527 -15.43 19.90 -5.66
N SER A 528 -14.83 19.55 -4.52
CA SER A 528 -15.21 18.42 -3.70
C SER A 528 -15.41 18.84 -2.26
N SER A 529 -16.49 18.34 -1.63
CA SER A 529 -16.79 18.53 -0.23
C SER A 529 -17.04 17.17 0.43
N SER A 530 -16.62 17.04 1.68
CA SER A 530 -16.86 15.84 2.47
C SER A 530 -17.10 16.17 3.93
N VAL A 531 -17.91 15.35 4.59
CA VAL A 531 -18.13 15.38 6.03
C VAL A 531 -18.06 13.95 6.55
N SER A 532 -17.51 13.78 7.73
CA SER A 532 -17.46 12.47 8.40
C SER A 532 -17.62 12.62 9.90
N ASN A 533 -18.24 11.64 10.52
CA ASN A 533 -18.28 11.49 11.97
C ASN A 533 -17.48 10.22 12.33
N THR A 534 -16.49 10.37 13.20
CA THR A 534 -15.73 9.25 13.75
C THR A 534 -16.03 9.16 15.24
N ASN A 535 -16.51 8.01 15.67
CA ASN A 535 -16.84 7.71 17.06
C ASN A 535 -15.85 6.67 17.59
N TYR A 536 -15.31 6.93 18.78
CA TYR A 536 -14.43 6.05 19.50
C TYR A 536 -15.03 5.62 20.83
N SER A 537 -14.88 4.35 21.20
CA SER A 537 -15.10 3.82 22.53
C SER A 537 -14.15 2.65 22.79
N LYS A 538 -13.95 2.33 24.05
CA LYS A 538 -13.04 1.27 24.51
C LYS A 538 -13.74 0.45 25.58
N GLU A 539 -13.57 -0.86 25.51
CA GLU A 539 -14.08 -1.81 26.51
C GLU A 539 -12.92 -2.53 27.19
N ASP A 540 -12.83 -2.35 28.47
CA ASP A 540 -11.86 -3.07 29.29
C ASP A 540 -12.38 -4.48 29.63
N ASN A 541 -11.55 -5.51 29.34
CA ASN A 541 -11.88 -6.91 29.59
C ASN A 541 -11.08 -7.51 30.77
N MET A 542 -10.28 -6.69 31.49
CA MET A 542 -9.34 -7.19 32.49
C MET A 542 -9.51 -6.57 33.88
N TYR A 543 -9.73 -5.26 33.96
CA TYR A 543 -9.71 -4.51 35.20
C TYR A 543 -11.10 -4.17 35.75
N GLY A 544 -12.16 -4.59 35.05
CA GLY A 544 -13.56 -4.38 35.47
C GLY A 544 -14.08 -2.98 35.23
N LEU A 545 -13.42 -2.20 34.36
CA LEU A 545 -13.85 -0.83 34.00
C LEU A 545 -15.02 -0.81 33.02
N GLY A 546 -15.27 -1.93 32.32
CA GLY A 546 -16.32 -2.05 31.32
C GLY A 546 -16.11 -1.11 30.11
N MET A 547 -17.23 -0.67 29.52
CA MET A 547 -17.24 0.19 28.34
C MET A 547 -17.04 1.66 28.73
N SER A 548 -16.16 2.36 28.00
CA SER A 548 -16.00 3.82 28.10
C SER A 548 -17.21 4.55 27.52
N ASP A 549 -17.31 5.85 27.78
CA ASP A 549 -18.16 6.75 27.02
C ASP A 549 -17.80 6.75 25.53
N ASN A 550 -18.72 7.26 24.70
CA ASN A 550 -18.54 7.44 23.28
C ASN A 550 -18.04 8.87 22.99
N TYR A 551 -16.90 8.96 22.28
CA TYR A 551 -16.30 10.25 21.90
C TYR A 551 -16.41 10.46 20.39
N ASN A 552 -17.01 11.58 19.97
CA ASN A 552 -17.34 11.89 18.60
C ASN A 552 -16.48 13.03 18.07
N PHE A 553 -15.94 12.84 16.88
CA PHE A 553 -15.17 13.85 16.13
C PHE A 553 -15.78 14.03 14.75
N ILE A 554 -16.26 15.26 14.48
CA ILE A 554 -16.79 15.61 13.17
C ILE A 554 -15.65 16.19 12.33
N GLY A 555 -15.29 15.49 11.25
CA GLY A 555 -14.33 15.93 10.26
C GLY A 555 -15.03 16.46 9.02
N PHE A 556 -14.39 17.41 8.33
CA PHE A 556 -14.86 17.91 7.05
C PHE A 556 -13.68 18.23 6.13
N GLY A 557 -13.94 18.23 4.82
CA GLY A 557 -12.94 18.56 3.82
C GLY A 557 -13.55 19.28 2.65
N ASN A 558 -12.86 20.33 2.18
CA ASN A 558 -13.19 21.04 0.96
C ASN A 558 -11.95 21.14 0.09
N LYS A 559 -12.05 20.77 -1.17
CA LYS A 559 -10.95 20.80 -2.14
C LYS A 559 -11.47 21.34 -3.46
N GLY A 560 -10.63 22.09 -4.16
CA GLY A 560 -10.91 22.52 -5.51
C GLY A 560 -9.65 22.68 -6.33
N GLY A 561 -9.78 22.53 -7.63
CA GLY A 561 -8.64 22.67 -8.52
C GLY A 561 -9.08 22.93 -9.95
N VAL A 562 -8.16 23.51 -10.71
CA VAL A 562 -8.33 23.87 -12.11
C VAL A 562 -7.11 23.40 -12.90
N ASN A 563 -7.33 22.80 -14.07
CA ASN A 563 -6.31 22.49 -15.05
C ASN A 563 -6.67 23.18 -16.36
N TYR A 564 -5.69 23.82 -16.97
CA TYR A 564 -5.81 24.45 -18.28
C TYR A 564 -4.77 23.87 -19.24
N ASN A 565 -5.25 23.26 -20.34
CA ASN A 565 -4.44 22.79 -21.45
C ASN A 565 -4.20 23.98 -22.38
N ILE A 566 -3.00 24.57 -22.30
CA ILE A 566 -2.61 25.72 -23.14
C ILE A 566 -2.61 25.32 -24.61
N ASP A 567 -2.17 24.12 -24.88
CA ASP A 567 -2.18 23.44 -26.17
C ASP A 567 -2.09 21.92 -26.02
N GLU A 568 -1.89 21.16 -27.09
CA GLU A 568 -1.76 19.70 -27.05
C GLU A 568 -0.55 19.21 -26.23
N LYS A 569 0.46 20.07 -25.99
CA LYS A 569 1.72 19.71 -25.32
C LYS A 569 1.82 20.28 -23.91
N HIS A 570 1.31 21.47 -23.67
CA HIS A 570 1.48 22.23 -22.45
C HIS A 570 0.19 22.27 -21.61
N ASN A 571 0.31 22.07 -20.31
CA ASN A 571 -0.78 22.32 -19.37
C ASN A 571 -0.25 22.92 -18.06
N VAL A 572 -1.10 23.67 -17.39
CA VAL A 572 -0.88 24.18 -16.04
C VAL A 572 -2.06 23.77 -15.17
N PHE A 573 -1.80 23.50 -13.91
CA PHE A 573 -2.87 23.26 -12.95
C PHE A 573 -2.58 23.90 -11.61
N GLY A 574 -3.63 24.18 -10.84
CA GLY A 574 -3.54 24.57 -9.44
C GLY A 574 -4.65 23.90 -8.64
N ASN A 575 -4.37 23.58 -7.41
CA ASN A 575 -5.37 23.11 -6.46
C ASN A 575 -5.13 23.66 -5.05
N ILE A 576 -6.21 23.76 -4.31
CA ILE A 576 -6.18 24.11 -2.88
C ILE A 576 -7.15 23.21 -2.13
N GLY A 577 -6.92 23.05 -0.83
CA GLY A 577 -7.88 22.35 0.02
C GLY A 577 -7.63 22.56 1.49
N TYR A 578 -8.70 22.34 2.23
CA TYR A 578 -8.71 22.36 3.68
C TYR A 578 -9.38 21.08 4.19
N LEU A 579 -8.74 20.44 5.17
CA LEU A 579 -9.24 19.22 5.81
C LEU A 579 -9.21 19.41 7.32
N SER A 580 -10.26 18.93 8.01
CA SER A 580 -10.30 18.72 9.45
C SER A 580 -10.60 17.25 9.70
N ASN A 581 -9.67 16.52 10.30
CA ASN A 581 -9.75 15.08 10.50
C ASN A 581 -9.74 14.71 11.97
N ALA A 582 -10.52 13.70 12.37
CA ALA A 582 -10.43 13.11 13.70
C ALA A 582 -9.00 12.63 13.98
N PRO A 583 -8.50 12.83 15.22
CA PRO A 583 -7.25 12.23 15.66
C PRO A 583 -7.37 10.69 15.67
N PHE A 584 -6.27 9.97 15.65
CA PHE A 584 -6.30 8.51 15.78
C PHE A 584 -6.70 8.07 17.19
N MET A 585 -7.24 6.85 17.33
CA MET A 585 -7.75 6.34 18.60
C MET A 585 -6.70 6.34 19.72
N ASN A 586 -5.41 6.10 19.39
CA ASN A 586 -4.32 6.16 20.37
C ASN A 586 -4.02 7.57 20.93
N ALA A 587 -4.49 8.63 20.26
CA ALA A 587 -4.45 9.99 20.79
C ALA A 587 -5.68 10.32 21.67
N VAL A 588 -6.73 9.54 21.51
CA VAL A 588 -7.99 9.66 22.27
C VAL A 588 -7.91 8.88 23.58
N PHE A 589 -7.45 7.62 23.51
CA PHE A 589 -7.20 6.76 24.66
C PHE A 589 -5.70 6.51 24.77
N THR A 590 -5.04 7.22 25.70
CA THR A 590 -3.58 7.24 25.79
C THR A 590 -3.02 6.03 26.51
N ASN A 591 -3.78 5.46 27.44
CA ASN A 591 -3.36 4.36 28.28
C ASN A 591 -4.15 3.07 27.95
N SER A 592 -3.46 1.92 27.96
CA SER A 592 -4.08 0.63 27.65
C SER A 592 -4.85 0.03 28.83
N ARG A 593 -4.62 0.48 30.05
CA ARG A 593 -5.19 -0.09 31.29
C ARG A 593 -6.32 0.72 31.92
N ASN A 594 -6.61 1.93 31.42
CA ASN A 594 -7.73 2.73 31.85
C ASN A 594 -8.61 3.14 30.67
N ASN A 595 -9.78 3.66 30.94
CA ASN A 595 -10.73 4.18 29.95
C ASN A 595 -10.71 5.72 29.89
N ASP A 596 -9.65 6.35 30.39
CA ASP A 596 -9.54 7.79 30.45
C ASP A 596 -9.42 8.40 29.04
N PHE A 597 -10.23 9.40 28.81
CA PHE A 597 -10.24 10.16 27.59
C PHE A 597 -9.25 11.33 27.69
N ASN A 598 -8.45 11.50 26.65
CA ASN A 598 -7.62 12.68 26.50
C ASN A 598 -8.47 13.90 26.15
N LYS A 599 -8.64 14.81 27.12
CA LYS A 599 -9.43 16.05 26.94
C LYS A 599 -8.81 17.02 25.93
N GLU A 600 -7.51 16.89 25.65
CA GLU A 600 -6.78 17.70 24.69
C GLU A 600 -6.86 17.14 23.25
N ALA A 601 -7.50 15.98 23.06
CA ALA A 601 -7.68 15.39 21.75
C ALA A 601 -8.60 16.25 20.88
N VAL A 602 -8.06 16.79 19.80
CA VAL A 602 -8.77 17.66 18.85
C VAL A 602 -8.54 17.17 17.42
N ASN A 603 -9.38 17.67 16.51
CA ASN A 603 -9.17 17.41 15.09
C ASN A 603 -7.87 18.03 14.58
N GLU A 604 -7.10 17.24 13.84
CA GLU A 604 -5.97 17.73 13.04
C GLU A 604 -6.50 18.51 11.84
N LYS A 605 -5.87 19.67 11.54
CA LYS A 605 -6.28 20.54 10.45
C LYS A 605 -5.17 20.66 9.42
N VAL A 606 -5.53 20.62 8.15
CA VAL A 606 -4.57 20.70 7.06
C VAL A 606 -5.04 21.69 6.01
N PHE A 607 -4.19 22.64 5.68
CA PHE A 607 -4.35 23.51 4.53
C PHE A 607 -3.24 23.23 3.53
N SER A 608 -3.58 22.99 2.26
CA SER A 608 -2.61 22.72 1.21
C SER A 608 -2.93 23.48 -0.06
N ALA A 609 -1.86 23.97 -0.72
CA ALA A 609 -1.93 24.56 -2.05
C ALA A 609 -0.84 23.98 -2.93
N GLU A 610 -1.13 23.77 -4.20
CA GLU A 610 -0.24 23.18 -5.18
C GLU A 610 -0.39 23.86 -6.54
N LEU A 611 0.72 24.06 -7.23
CA LEU A 611 0.79 24.50 -8.62
C LEU A 611 1.63 23.52 -9.42
N GLY A 612 1.18 23.18 -10.64
CA GLY A 612 1.90 22.28 -11.51
C GLY A 612 1.92 22.73 -12.96
N TYR A 613 2.98 22.34 -13.64
CA TYR A 613 3.14 22.49 -15.07
C TYR A 613 3.51 21.16 -15.70
N GLY A 614 2.84 20.80 -16.76
CA GLY A 614 3.10 19.59 -17.55
C GLY A 614 3.48 19.90 -18.98
N PHE A 615 4.51 19.23 -19.47
CA PHE A 615 4.89 19.19 -20.88
C PHE A 615 4.81 17.76 -21.40
N LYS A 616 4.24 17.57 -22.60
CA LYS A 616 4.14 16.26 -23.24
C LYS A 616 4.30 16.35 -24.75
N SER A 617 5.28 15.62 -25.27
CA SER A 617 5.42 15.36 -26.72
C SER A 617 5.49 13.85 -26.96
N GLU A 618 5.69 13.41 -28.18
CA GLU A 618 5.83 11.99 -28.55
C GLU A 618 7.05 11.34 -27.88
N ILE A 619 8.14 12.08 -27.76
CA ILE A 619 9.42 11.57 -27.28
C ILE A 619 9.78 12.05 -25.86
N PHE A 620 9.20 13.15 -25.39
CA PHE A 620 9.54 13.74 -24.10
C PHE A 620 8.31 14.19 -23.33
N SER A 621 8.25 13.83 -22.04
CA SER A 621 7.28 14.36 -21.09
C SER A 621 7.95 14.78 -19.80
N ALA A 622 7.52 15.88 -19.22
CA ALA A 622 8.03 16.39 -17.96
C ALA A 622 6.90 17.02 -17.13
N ASN A 623 7.02 16.94 -15.81
CA ASN A 623 6.12 17.60 -14.86
C ASN A 623 6.97 18.35 -13.83
N LEU A 624 6.52 19.55 -13.49
CA LEU A 624 7.06 20.38 -12.41
C LEU A 624 5.91 20.72 -11.47
N ASN A 625 6.09 20.46 -10.17
CA ASN A 625 5.10 20.76 -9.14
C ASN A 625 5.75 21.52 -8.00
N VAL A 626 5.03 22.52 -7.47
CA VAL A 626 5.38 23.25 -6.25
C VAL A 626 4.21 23.09 -5.29
N TYR A 627 4.52 22.76 -4.03
CA TYR A 627 3.49 22.54 -3.02
C TYR A 627 3.84 23.23 -1.70
N ARG A 628 2.78 23.57 -0.94
CA ARG A 628 2.87 24.06 0.43
C ARG A 628 1.69 23.51 1.22
N THR A 629 1.99 22.80 2.32
CA THR A 629 0.99 22.19 3.21
C THR A 629 1.29 22.55 4.64
N SER A 630 0.36 23.22 5.29
CA SER A 630 0.36 23.49 6.74
C SER A 630 -0.46 22.41 7.42
N TRP A 631 0.10 21.80 8.47
CA TRP A 631 -0.55 20.78 9.29
C TRP A 631 -0.58 21.28 10.72
N LEU A 632 -1.77 21.49 11.26
CA LEU A 632 -2.01 22.09 12.57
C LEU A 632 -2.64 21.04 13.51
N ASP A 633 -2.39 21.23 14.79
CA ASP A 633 -2.96 20.41 15.86
C ASP A 633 -2.62 18.91 15.75
N LYS A 634 -1.47 18.55 15.19
CA LYS A 634 -1.04 17.16 15.08
C LYS A 634 -0.88 16.54 16.47
N SER A 635 -1.47 15.36 16.64
CA SER A 635 -1.25 14.52 17.82
C SER A 635 -0.02 13.63 17.64
N VAL A 636 0.84 13.59 18.67
CA VAL A 636 2.02 12.72 18.73
C VAL A 636 1.91 11.84 19.97
N THR A 637 1.85 10.53 19.75
CA THR A 637 1.86 9.54 20.84
C THR A 637 3.16 8.77 20.82
N SER A 638 3.75 8.55 21.98
CA SER A 638 4.99 7.82 22.15
C SER A 638 4.87 6.82 23.30
N SER A 639 5.53 5.69 23.17
CA SER A 639 5.75 4.76 24.28
C SER A 639 7.26 4.76 24.55
N ILE A 640 7.61 5.09 25.76
CA ILE A 640 8.98 5.28 26.24
C ILE A 640 9.23 4.20 27.30
N VAL A 641 10.41 3.62 27.33
CA VAL A 641 10.84 2.80 28.47
C VAL A 641 11.77 3.68 29.31
N ASP A 642 11.40 3.89 30.55
CA ASP A 642 12.27 4.53 31.53
C ASP A 642 13.47 3.62 31.78
N THR A 643 14.68 4.10 31.49
CA THR A 643 15.90 3.30 31.59
C THR A 643 16.34 3.03 33.03
N ASP A 644 15.86 3.83 33.97
CA ASP A 644 16.22 3.71 35.40
C ASP A 644 15.30 2.74 36.14
N THR A 645 14.03 2.71 35.74
CA THR A 645 13.00 1.87 36.38
C THR A 645 12.57 0.67 35.52
N ASP A 646 12.95 0.62 34.23
CA ASP A 646 12.49 -0.34 33.23
C ASP A 646 10.95 -0.29 33.02
N GLU A 647 10.32 0.80 33.51
CA GLU A 647 8.88 1.02 33.42
C GLU A 647 8.51 1.61 32.07
N ARG A 648 7.36 1.19 31.52
CA ARG A 648 6.84 1.75 30.29
C ARG A 648 6.00 2.99 30.58
N LEU A 649 6.42 4.10 29.96
CA LEU A 649 5.74 5.38 30.01
C LEU A 649 5.02 5.64 28.68
N TYR A 650 3.88 6.31 28.75
CA TYR A 650 3.08 6.74 27.61
C TYR A 650 3.08 8.26 27.52
N GLY A 651 3.61 8.79 26.44
CA GLY A 651 3.59 10.22 26.14
C GLY A 651 2.46 10.55 25.16
N ASN A 652 1.65 11.55 25.50
CA ASN A 652 0.64 12.09 24.59
C ASN A 652 0.77 13.61 24.50
N PHE A 653 1.04 14.06 23.27
CA PHE A 653 1.30 15.44 22.95
C PHE A 653 0.33 15.87 21.84
N THR A 654 -0.40 16.98 22.03
CA THR A 654 -1.37 17.50 21.09
C THR A 654 -1.02 18.95 20.74
N GLY A 655 -1.31 19.41 19.52
CA GLY A 655 -1.07 20.78 19.09
C GLY A 655 0.28 21.01 18.42
N LEU A 656 0.93 19.97 17.88
CA LEU A 656 2.16 20.13 17.10
C LEU A 656 1.83 20.58 15.68
N ASP A 657 2.38 21.71 15.27
CA ASP A 657 2.20 22.27 13.94
C ASP A 657 3.41 21.95 13.05
N ALA A 658 3.15 21.71 11.77
CA ALA A 658 4.19 21.47 10.78
C ALA A 658 3.93 22.22 9.47
N LEU A 659 4.99 22.59 8.79
CA LEU A 659 4.98 23.12 7.42
C LEU A 659 5.76 22.18 6.52
N HIS A 660 5.10 21.67 5.48
CA HIS A 660 5.70 20.87 4.43
C HIS A 660 5.62 21.65 3.11
N GLN A 661 6.75 22.07 2.55
CA GLN A 661 6.81 22.72 1.26
C GLN A 661 7.93 22.15 0.41
N GLY A 662 7.81 22.29 -0.92
CA GLY A 662 8.86 21.76 -1.78
C GLY A 662 8.55 21.85 -3.27
N VAL A 663 9.52 21.41 -4.04
CA VAL A 663 9.49 21.35 -5.51
C VAL A 663 9.76 19.93 -5.95
N GLU A 664 8.96 19.44 -6.90
CA GLU A 664 9.09 18.12 -7.51
C GLU A 664 9.18 18.26 -9.03
N PHE A 665 10.12 17.54 -9.62
CA PHE A 665 10.29 17.44 -11.06
C PHE A 665 10.42 15.99 -11.48
N ASP A 666 9.76 15.61 -12.57
CA ASP A 666 9.95 14.30 -13.19
C ASP A 666 9.90 14.40 -14.71
N PHE A 667 10.63 13.50 -15.37
CA PHE A 667 10.61 13.41 -16.82
C PHE A 667 10.73 11.97 -17.33
N VAL A 668 10.23 11.78 -18.55
CA VAL A 668 10.43 10.59 -19.37
C VAL A 668 10.91 11.02 -20.74
N TYR A 669 12.06 10.49 -21.20
CA TYR A 669 12.63 10.77 -22.49
C TYR A 669 12.87 9.48 -23.28
N LYS A 670 12.18 9.32 -24.40
CA LYS A 670 12.39 8.25 -25.39
C LYS A 670 13.50 8.71 -26.34
N VAL A 671 14.75 8.38 -26.00
CA VAL A 671 15.94 8.76 -26.81
C VAL A 671 15.83 8.10 -28.18
N THR A 672 15.41 6.85 -28.22
CA THR A 672 15.05 6.09 -29.41
C THR A 672 13.89 5.15 -29.06
N ASP A 673 13.36 4.41 -30.03
CA ASP A 673 12.34 3.36 -29.78
C ASP A 673 12.84 2.26 -28.85
N LYS A 674 14.18 2.11 -28.73
CA LYS A 674 14.83 1.07 -27.91
C LYS A 674 15.40 1.60 -26.59
N LEU A 675 15.62 2.91 -26.48
CA LEU A 675 16.28 3.54 -25.35
C LEU A 675 15.40 4.60 -24.71
N LYS A 676 15.09 4.41 -23.42
CA LYS A 676 14.27 5.32 -22.61
C LYS A 676 15.05 5.74 -21.37
N LEU A 677 15.04 7.02 -21.08
CA LEU A 677 15.52 7.63 -19.85
C LEU A 677 14.33 8.12 -19.01
N THR A 678 14.46 8.02 -17.71
CA THR A 678 13.54 8.58 -16.73
C THR A 678 14.34 9.30 -15.66
N GLY A 679 13.80 10.38 -15.11
CA GLY A 679 14.43 11.04 -13.98
C GLY A 679 13.41 11.71 -13.10
N MET A 680 13.74 11.87 -11.83
CA MET A 680 12.97 12.66 -10.90
C MET A 680 13.88 13.35 -9.88
N ALA A 681 13.42 14.49 -9.38
CA ALA A 681 14.00 15.23 -8.27
C ALA A 681 12.86 15.70 -7.35
N SER A 682 13.04 15.59 -6.05
CA SER A 682 12.14 16.15 -5.05
C SER A 682 12.98 16.83 -3.98
N LEU A 683 12.73 18.13 -3.79
CA LEU A 683 13.38 18.98 -2.82
C LEU A 683 12.32 19.48 -1.84
N GLY A 684 12.36 18.97 -0.62
CA GLY A 684 11.48 19.37 0.45
C GLY A 684 12.17 20.28 1.45
N ASP A 685 11.38 21.15 2.07
CA ASP A 685 11.76 21.91 3.26
C ASP A 685 10.62 21.76 4.26
N TRP A 686 10.81 20.85 5.22
CA TRP A 686 9.78 20.48 6.18
C TRP A 686 10.24 20.83 7.59
N THR A 687 9.45 21.65 8.29
CA THR A 687 9.80 22.17 9.61
C THR A 687 8.62 22.14 10.56
N TRP A 688 8.91 21.88 11.82
CA TRP A 688 7.94 22.08 12.91
C TRP A 688 7.73 23.57 13.15
N GLN A 689 6.47 23.98 13.42
CA GLN A 689 6.10 25.39 13.53
C GLN A 689 5.72 25.81 14.95
N SER A 690 5.52 24.86 15.86
CA SER A 690 5.17 25.09 17.25
C SER A 690 6.05 24.27 18.18
N ASP A 691 6.20 24.74 19.42
CA ASP A 691 6.58 23.92 20.57
C ASP A 691 5.33 23.18 21.07
N ILE A 692 5.49 22.10 21.79
CA ILE A 692 4.38 21.27 22.24
C ILE A 692 4.57 20.86 23.69
N LYS A 693 3.47 20.91 24.45
CA LYS A 693 3.38 20.36 25.81
C LYS A 693 2.52 19.11 25.80
N GLY A 694 2.89 18.12 26.57
CA GLY A 694 2.15 16.90 26.69
C GLY A 694 2.32 16.26 28.05
N ILE A 695 1.57 15.20 28.23
CA ILE A 695 1.56 14.44 29.47
C ILE A 695 2.28 13.14 29.22
N ILE A 696 3.20 12.80 30.12
CA ILE A 696 3.81 11.48 30.21
C ILE A 696 3.23 10.80 31.46
N GLU A 697 2.71 9.60 31.31
CA GLU A 697 2.16 8.80 32.40
C GLU A 697 2.68 7.35 32.30
N ASN A 698 2.77 6.69 33.46
CA ASN A 698 3.09 5.26 33.51
C ASN A 698 1.85 4.41 33.19
N GLU A 699 2.06 3.11 33.11
CA GLU A 699 1.02 2.14 32.72
C GLU A 699 -0.16 2.10 33.70
N LEU A 700 0.07 2.44 34.99
CA LEU A 700 -0.95 2.52 36.02
C LEU A 700 -1.65 3.88 36.08
N GLY A 701 -1.06 4.93 35.47
CA GLY A 701 -1.60 6.29 35.48
C GLY A 701 -1.39 7.02 36.81
N ASP A 702 -0.65 6.43 37.77
CA ASP A 702 -0.37 7.00 39.10
C ASP A 702 0.86 7.92 39.06
N GLN A 703 1.77 7.75 38.11
CA GLN A 703 2.86 8.66 37.86
C GLN A 703 2.52 9.46 36.57
N ARG A 704 2.37 10.77 36.76
CA ARG A 704 1.98 11.68 35.67
C ARG A 704 2.74 12.99 35.80
N TYR A 705 3.41 13.42 34.72
CA TYR A 705 4.10 14.70 34.67
C TYR A 705 3.99 15.35 33.29
N GLU A 706 4.06 16.68 33.29
CA GLU A 706 4.10 17.46 32.04
C GLU A 706 5.52 17.49 31.47
N LYS A 707 5.62 17.38 30.17
CA LYS A 707 6.86 17.56 29.43
C LYS A 707 6.63 18.52 28.27
N GLU A 708 7.58 19.44 28.08
CA GLU A 708 7.64 20.33 26.95
C GLU A 708 8.69 19.85 25.94
N ILE A 709 8.34 19.88 24.66
CA ILE A 709 9.24 19.57 23.55
C ILE A 709 9.40 20.85 22.73
N ASN A 710 10.62 21.35 22.67
CA ASN A 710 11.00 22.55 21.95
C ASN A 710 11.24 22.22 20.48
N ALA A 711 10.16 22.09 19.69
CA ALA A 711 10.23 21.63 18.29
C ALA A 711 10.22 22.77 17.26
N LYS A 712 9.79 23.98 17.63
CA LYS A 712 9.61 25.09 16.70
C LYS A 712 10.89 25.44 15.94
N GLY A 713 10.82 25.42 14.60
CA GLY A 713 11.91 25.70 13.69
C GLY A 713 12.77 24.47 13.35
N LEU A 714 12.62 23.35 14.06
CA LEU A 714 13.36 22.12 13.80
C LEU A 714 12.86 21.43 12.53
N LYS A 715 13.75 20.66 11.90
CA LYS A 715 13.43 19.85 10.73
C LYS A 715 12.49 18.70 11.09
N VAL A 716 11.51 18.45 10.22
CA VAL A 716 10.68 17.23 10.32
C VAL A 716 11.58 16.03 10.04
N ASN A 717 11.53 15.06 10.92
CA ASN A 717 12.40 13.91 10.96
C ASN A 717 11.78 12.66 10.29
N ASP A 718 12.57 11.58 10.22
CA ASP A 718 12.14 10.25 9.80
C ASP A 718 11.74 10.13 8.32
N ALA A 719 12.16 11.10 7.48
CA ALA A 719 11.97 11.06 6.04
C ALA A 719 13.06 11.86 5.31
N ALA A 720 13.42 11.44 4.10
CA ALA A 720 14.36 12.18 3.26
C ALA A 720 13.69 13.42 2.68
N GLN A 721 14.21 14.61 2.98
CA GLN A 721 13.72 15.87 2.41
C GLN A 721 14.20 16.07 0.97
N THR A 722 15.33 15.44 0.60
CA THR A 722 15.88 15.47 -0.75
C THR A 722 15.96 14.07 -1.33
N THR A 723 15.31 13.85 -2.49
CA THR A 723 15.40 12.58 -3.22
C THR A 723 15.62 12.82 -4.71
N TYR A 724 16.49 11.99 -5.32
CA TYR A 724 16.71 11.95 -6.76
C TYR A 724 16.60 10.51 -7.25
N ALA A 725 16.06 10.32 -8.44
CA ALA A 725 16.15 9.04 -9.14
C ALA A 725 16.40 9.24 -10.62
N ALA A 726 17.17 8.33 -11.21
CA ALA A 726 17.36 8.23 -12.64
C ALA A 726 17.24 6.78 -13.08
N GLY A 727 16.57 6.55 -14.20
CA GLY A 727 16.39 5.23 -14.77
C GLY A 727 16.78 5.20 -16.25
N LEU A 728 17.51 4.16 -16.66
CA LEU A 728 17.80 3.86 -18.05
C LEU A 728 17.18 2.51 -18.38
N SER A 729 16.48 2.43 -19.48
CA SER A 729 15.86 1.22 -19.99
C SER A 729 16.20 1.03 -21.46
N TYR A 730 16.82 -0.10 -21.80
CA TYR A 730 17.31 -0.42 -23.14
C TYR A 730 16.77 -1.78 -23.61
N GLU A 731 16.12 -1.81 -24.76
CA GLU A 731 15.59 -3.00 -25.43
C GLU A 731 16.33 -3.26 -26.74
N PRO A 732 17.52 -3.87 -26.70
CA PRO A 732 18.36 -4.10 -27.90
C PRO A 732 17.66 -4.97 -28.93
N ILE A 733 16.97 -6.00 -28.47
CA ILE A 733 16.17 -6.94 -29.26
C ILE A 733 14.79 -7.11 -28.63
N LYS A 734 13.80 -7.42 -29.46
CA LYS A 734 12.42 -7.63 -29.01
C LYS A 734 12.32 -8.59 -27.83
N LYS A 735 11.56 -8.24 -26.79
CA LYS A 735 11.35 -9.00 -25.54
C LYS A 735 12.59 -9.11 -24.62
N THR A 736 13.71 -8.43 -24.94
CA THR A 736 14.88 -8.40 -24.05
C THR A 736 15.15 -6.97 -23.61
N LYS A 737 14.94 -6.69 -22.35
CA LYS A 737 15.06 -5.37 -21.75
C LYS A 737 16.07 -5.38 -20.62
N PHE A 738 16.99 -4.44 -20.64
CA PHE A 738 17.90 -4.13 -19.54
C PHE A 738 17.50 -2.81 -18.91
N PHE A 739 17.70 -2.68 -17.62
CA PHE A 739 17.45 -1.43 -16.92
C PHE A 739 18.47 -1.19 -15.81
N VAL A 740 18.81 0.06 -15.62
CA VAL A 740 19.63 0.57 -14.52
C VAL A 740 18.80 1.63 -13.81
N ASP A 741 18.67 1.50 -12.51
CA ASP A 741 18.00 2.48 -11.67
C ASP A 741 19.00 3.05 -10.65
N TYR A 742 19.08 4.37 -10.57
CA TYR A 742 19.81 5.12 -9.56
C TYR A 742 18.83 5.79 -8.61
N ASN A 743 19.10 5.73 -7.32
CA ASN A 743 18.30 6.38 -6.29
C ASN A 743 19.23 7.06 -5.27
N TYR A 744 18.92 8.30 -4.91
CA TYR A 744 19.59 9.08 -3.89
C TYR A 744 18.59 9.52 -2.83
N ALA A 745 19.00 9.48 -1.57
CA ALA A 745 18.27 10.04 -0.44
C ALA A 745 19.20 10.86 0.43
N GLY A 746 18.78 12.05 0.77
CA GLY A 746 19.55 13.00 1.57
C GLY A 746 18.68 13.90 2.42
N ASP A 747 19.30 14.69 3.28
CA ASP A 747 18.66 15.55 4.26
C ASP A 747 17.67 14.74 5.12
N ILE A 748 18.17 13.64 5.68
CA ILE A 748 17.41 12.71 6.51
C ILE A 748 17.78 13.00 7.97
N TYR A 749 16.77 13.31 8.79
CA TYR A 749 16.94 13.51 10.21
C TYR A 749 16.43 12.27 10.95
N SER A 750 17.18 11.79 11.96
CA SER A 750 16.80 10.63 12.76
C SER A 750 15.52 10.88 13.54
N LYS A 751 14.81 9.83 13.92
CA LYS A 751 13.61 9.95 14.75
C LYS A 751 13.94 10.63 16.06
N LEU A 752 13.18 11.69 16.37
CA LEU A 752 13.31 12.41 17.64
C LEU A 752 13.00 11.46 18.82
N ASN A 753 13.89 11.43 19.78
CA ASN A 753 13.64 10.79 21.04
C ASN A 753 12.94 11.76 21.99
N ILE A 754 11.62 11.66 22.10
CA ILE A 754 10.79 12.56 22.89
C ILE A 754 11.17 12.53 24.39
N SER A 755 11.71 11.41 24.88
CA SER A 755 12.13 11.30 26.30
C SER A 755 13.37 12.12 26.62
N GLU A 756 14.27 12.28 25.65
CA GLU A 756 15.58 12.90 25.87
C GLU A 756 15.69 14.33 25.31
N SER A 757 14.83 14.69 24.35
CA SER A 757 14.87 15.99 23.70
C SER A 757 14.32 17.10 24.61
N THR A 758 15.21 17.94 25.11
CA THR A 758 14.91 19.11 25.95
C THR A 758 15.41 20.41 25.36
N ASP A 759 16.32 20.37 24.41
CA ASP A 759 16.93 21.51 23.75
C ASP A 759 16.34 21.72 22.34
N ARG A 760 16.48 22.94 21.82
CA ARG A 760 16.01 23.32 20.48
C ARG A 760 17.11 23.05 19.46
N GLN A 761 17.36 21.78 19.19
CA GLN A 761 18.34 21.31 18.24
C GLN A 761 17.74 20.28 17.28
N ASP A 762 18.08 20.37 15.99
CA ASP A 762 17.69 19.34 15.02
C ASP A 762 18.21 17.97 15.47
N SER A 763 17.39 16.93 15.31
CA SER A 763 17.85 15.56 15.51
C SER A 763 19.01 15.22 14.57
N TRP A 764 19.83 14.25 14.93
CA TRP A 764 21.02 13.90 14.17
C TRP A 764 20.72 13.74 12.67
N LYS A 765 21.45 14.51 11.85
CA LYS A 765 21.37 14.41 10.40
C LYS A 765 22.15 13.18 9.93
N MET A 766 21.42 12.18 9.41
CA MET A 766 21.98 10.94 8.91
C MET A 766 22.81 11.16 7.64
N PRO A 767 23.82 10.32 7.37
CA PRO A 767 24.56 10.36 6.11
C PRO A 767 23.64 10.15 4.91
N ASN A 768 23.82 10.94 3.87
CA ASN A 768 23.17 10.74 2.58
C ASN A 768 23.67 9.44 1.94
N TYR A 769 22.84 8.83 1.10
CA TYR A 769 23.23 7.61 0.40
C TYR A 769 22.70 7.56 -1.03
N HIS A 770 23.34 6.73 -1.85
CA HIS A 770 22.94 6.45 -3.22
C HIS A 770 23.03 4.96 -3.50
N LEU A 771 22.04 4.46 -4.24
CA LEU A 771 21.91 3.05 -4.59
C LEU A 771 21.79 2.91 -6.10
N PHE A 772 22.50 1.93 -6.66
CA PHE A 772 22.38 1.53 -8.05
C PHE A 772 21.83 0.11 -8.14
N ASP A 773 20.79 -0.05 -8.91
CA ASP A 773 20.16 -1.35 -9.20
C ASP A 773 20.30 -1.66 -10.69
N LEU A 774 20.57 -2.92 -11.01
CA LEU A 774 20.63 -3.43 -12.37
C LEU A 774 19.59 -4.53 -12.54
N GLY A 775 18.92 -4.57 -13.68
CA GLY A 775 18.00 -5.64 -13.96
C GLY A 775 17.91 -5.99 -15.44
N PHE A 776 17.41 -7.19 -15.70
CA PHE A 776 17.05 -7.62 -17.04
C PHE A 776 15.73 -8.38 -17.05
N ARG A 777 15.10 -8.36 -18.21
CA ARG A 777 13.91 -9.17 -18.52
C ARG A 777 14.08 -9.75 -19.93
N HIS A 778 13.85 -11.06 -20.07
CA HIS A 778 13.92 -11.76 -21.35
C HIS A 778 12.68 -12.64 -21.54
N GLY A 779 11.95 -12.40 -22.62
CA GLY A 779 10.80 -13.21 -23.01
C GLY A 779 11.17 -14.22 -24.11
N PHE A 780 10.82 -15.49 -23.93
CA PHE A 780 11.10 -16.58 -24.88
C PHE A 780 9.97 -17.61 -24.86
N LYS A 781 10.06 -18.62 -25.71
CA LYS A 781 9.10 -19.75 -25.72
C LYS A 781 9.73 -21.02 -25.16
N ILE A 782 8.92 -21.80 -24.44
CA ILE A 782 9.21 -23.16 -24.04
C ILE A 782 8.09 -24.02 -24.65
N GLY A 783 8.38 -24.64 -25.77
CA GLY A 783 7.32 -25.24 -26.60
C GLY A 783 6.30 -24.18 -27.01
N ASP A 784 5.02 -24.43 -26.74
CA ASP A 784 3.93 -23.51 -27.04
C ASP A 784 3.73 -22.43 -25.97
N PHE A 785 4.42 -22.52 -24.83
CA PHE A 785 4.24 -21.62 -23.70
C PHE A 785 5.13 -20.39 -23.80
N ASN A 786 4.59 -19.24 -23.37
CA ASN A 786 5.37 -18.01 -23.26
C ASN A 786 6.07 -17.97 -21.90
N ALA A 787 7.39 -17.90 -21.90
CA ALA A 787 8.21 -17.79 -20.71
C ALA A 787 8.80 -16.38 -20.58
N THR A 788 9.01 -15.94 -19.36
CA THR A 788 9.70 -14.69 -19.04
C THR A 788 10.70 -14.94 -17.90
N LEU A 789 11.96 -14.65 -18.17
CA LEU A 789 13.05 -14.66 -17.18
C LEU A 789 13.31 -13.21 -16.75
N ASN A 790 13.30 -12.96 -15.44
CA ASN A 790 13.65 -11.68 -14.86
C ASN A 790 14.83 -11.88 -13.91
N GLY A 791 15.83 -11.03 -14.02
CA GLY A 791 16.96 -10.99 -13.07
C GLY A 791 17.12 -9.57 -12.53
N LYS A 792 17.50 -9.47 -11.26
CA LYS A 792 17.77 -8.18 -10.61
C LYS A 792 18.97 -8.29 -9.66
N LEU A 793 19.78 -7.24 -9.66
CA LEU A 793 20.90 -7.03 -8.75
C LEU A 793 20.66 -5.67 -8.08
N ASN A 794 20.32 -5.68 -6.80
CA ASN A 794 20.09 -4.46 -6.04
C ASN A 794 21.39 -4.03 -5.35
N ASN A 795 21.56 -2.71 -5.17
CA ASN A 795 22.74 -2.12 -4.52
C ASN A 795 24.06 -2.69 -5.08
N ILE A 796 24.25 -2.57 -6.41
CA ILE A 796 25.38 -3.22 -7.12
C ILE A 796 26.76 -2.80 -6.60
N LEU A 797 26.88 -1.57 -6.05
CA LEU A 797 28.11 -1.03 -5.48
C LEU A 797 28.32 -1.49 -4.04
N ASP A 798 27.39 -2.25 -3.47
CA ASP A 798 27.42 -2.67 -2.07
C ASP A 798 27.52 -1.50 -1.08
N THR A 799 26.89 -0.38 -1.41
CA THR A 799 26.88 0.83 -0.58
C THR A 799 26.36 0.49 0.81
N GLU A 800 27.14 0.77 1.84
CA GLU A 800 26.69 0.72 3.22
C GLU A 800 25.90 1.99 3.54
N TYR A 801 24.70 1.85 4.06
CA TYR A 801 23.84 2.98 4.40
C TYR A 801 22.96 2.69 5.62
N ILE A 802 22.62 3.75 6.34
CA ILE A 802 21.71 3.70 7.47
C ILE A 802 20.29 3.87 6.93
N SER A 803 19.44 2.86 7.17
CA SER A 803 18.05 2.84 6.69
C SER A 803 17.07 3.51 7.66
N ASP A 804 17.41 3.53 8.94
CA ASP A 804 16.59 4.12 10.01
C ASP A 804 17.47 4.38 11.25
N ALA A 805 17.15 5.44 11.98
CA ALA A 805 17.89 5.83 13.18
C ALA A 805 16.98 6.47 14.22
N PHE A 806 17.28 6.21 15.50
CA PHE A 806 16.79 6.99 16.63
C PHE A 806 17.88 7.93 17.11
N ASP A 807 17.45 9.13 17.45
CA ASP A 807 18.30 10.16 17.99
C ASP A 807 18.72 9.85 19.43
N GLY A 808 19.89 10.33 19.79
CA GLY A 808 20.35 10.34 21.18
C GLY A 808 20.26 11.74 21.79
N SER A 809 20.58 11.86 23.08
CA SER A 809 20.49 13.10 23.82
C SER A 809 21.45 14.21 23.36
N LYS A 810 22.50 13.85 22.61
CA LYS A 810 23.51 14.79 22.08
C LYS A 810 23.32 15.11 20.60
N HIS A 811 22.30 14.55 19.96
CA HIS A 811 22.00 14.74 18.55
C HIS A 811 23.19 14.45 17.60
N THR A 812 23.96 13.39 17.92
CA THR A 812 25.19 13.03 17.19
C THR A 812 25.20 11.58 16.74
N ALA A 813 26.10 11.26 15.80
CA ALA A 813 26.31 9.89 15.35
C ALA A 813 26.82 8.95 16.46
N GLN A 814 27.42 9.48 17.51
CA GLN A 814 28.02 8.70 18.61
C GLN A 814 26.97 8.12 19.55
N ASP A 815 25.88 8.83 19.77
CA ASP A 815 24.81 8.44 20.68
C ASP A 815 23.55 7.97 19.97
N ALA A 816 23.44 8.17 18.66
CA ALA A 816 22.36 7.62 17.86
C ALA A 816 22.41 6.08 17.77
N THR A 817 21.24 5.46 17.74
CA THR A 817 21.09 4.03 17.45
C THR A 817 20.49 3.79 16.09
N VAL A 818 20.99 2.80 15.34
CA VAL A 818 20.73 2.68 13.90
C VAL A 818 20.34 1.27 13.45
N TYR A 819 19.67 1.23 12.31
CA TYR A 819 19.60 0.05 11.45
C TYR A 819 20.34 0.31 10.15
N TYR A 820 21.13 -0.65 9.71
CA TYR A 820 21.74 -0.63 8.39
C TYR A 820 20.80 -1.23 7.35
N GLY A 821 20.80 -0.67 6.15
CA GLY A 821 20.13 -1.21 4.99
C GLY A 821 20.83 -2.45 4.41
N ALA A 822 20.11 -3.14 3.53
CA ALA A 822 20.67 -4.32 2.87
C ALA A 822 21.83 -3.95 1.93
N GLY A 823 22.88 -4.75 1.92
CA GLY A 823 23.95 -4.70 0.95
C GLY A 823 23.52 -5.20 -0.43
N ARG A 824 24.48 -5.67 -1.21
CA ARG A 824 24.21 -6.24 -2.53
C ARG A 824 23.36 -7.49 -2.44
N THR A 825 22.24 -7.52 -3.18
CA THR A 825 21.36 -8.69 -3.28
C THR A 825 21.03 -9.00 -4.73
N PHE A 826 20.84 -10.27 -5.05
CA PHE A 826 20.38 -10.70 -6.38
C PHE A 826 19.08 -11.46 -6.31
N SER A 827 18.35 -11.50 -7.41
CA SER A 827 17.18 -12.37 -7.59
C SER A 827 17.05 -12.81 -9.05
N LEU A 828 16.51 -14.01 -9.22
CA LEU A 828 16.18 -14.59 -10.52
C LEU A 828 14.79 -15.21 -10.46
N GLY A 829 13.93 -14.83 -11.40
CA GLY A 829 12.54 -15.30 -11.45
C GLY A 829 12.17 -15.79 -12.85
N LEU A 830 11.51 -16.93 -12.92
CA LEU A 830 10.94 -17.51 -14.14
C LEU A 830 9.41 -17.52 -14.02
N LYS A 831 8.73 -17.02 -15.05
CA LYS A 831 7.29 -17.09 -15.19
C LYS A 831 6.93 -17.73 -16.54
N VAL A 832 6.15 -18.80 -16.50
CA VAL A 832 5.63 -19.50 -17.66
C VAL A 832 4.14 -19.30 -17.76
N LYS A 833 3.63 -18.88 -18.93
CA LYS A 833 2.21 -18.66 -19.23
C LYS A 833 1.71 -19.71 -20.22
N PHE A 834 0.52 -20.25 -19.96
CA PHE A 834 -0.15 -21.28 -20.79
C PHE A 834 -1.62 -20.95 -20.99
#